data_3e24a15f53369553a4ab5aed59ad5eee
#
_entry.id   3e24a15f53369553a4ab5aed59ad5eee
#
_cell.length_a   1.000
_cell.length_b   1.000
_cell.length_c   1.000
_cell.angle_alpha   90.00
_cell.angle_beta   90.00
_cell.angle_gamma   90.00
#
_symmetry.space_group_name_H-M   'P 1'
#
loop_
_entity.id
_entity.type
_entity.pdbx_description
1 polymer ?
#
loop_
_entity_poly.entity_id
_entity_poly.type
_entity_poly.pdbx_seq_one_letter_code
_entity_poly.pdbx_strand_id
1 'polypeptide(L)'
;MVTRTITPRPGSLVRADLRRHRASFAGVALAILVATVLVTGLGVLVESGIRGGLAPQRYAGADLVVTGQQKVPVPEDLPISLAERAPAPDPSVVAAVPGVTEVVADVTVPLVDGRSGGALVEAHPWPAARLTPFTLTDGRAPEGDDEVVVTAGSAVGDDVALAHGGVRSSYRVVGVASAPAGVERASHVFLSSSRIAALDPHDGAAQTLGVFTDGAPDDVAERIRDRHPDLTVLTGAARGDAEFLDSGSSRATLVAIGSAFAGTCLLVALFIVSGTLSLSVQSRRRDFALLRAVGALPKQIHALVAREVLVVAAVAGLLGVAPGYLLAGVLRRAFVAGDVIPDDFALAYSPVPALGALVVVLLTAWGAARLAARRPARLDPVDALREGASGPTALGTVRIVIGIVLLGAGIALSLVPIWLRGEAAAGAAASAALVLIIGAAVLGPWLVAVAVRGAQVVLGRTSPSAFLATANGQANSRRLAGAVTPIALGIALGLVQLGAPAIVADEASSQATEGVTADLRVVPPAGLSAPALAAVADQPEVAAVSPVTVSQSVLSYRTFDGTDARTEQVLQGIDPATADDVLDLRVSEGSLDDLGGDDHVALSSDAARTLRVGLGDEVAGRFGDGARLRAEVVAIYERGLGFGGVTMDEAAVRPHTTNGLATFALVASDDPDAARAAVTDLGLPVADGSGEAAGADAERQQGWVNLVALLVILGYIAIAVANTLAMATSERSRELALLQLVGAGRRQVRAMMRLESVLVAAIAATLGIALALPPLIGISIGISGRPLPTLPLTGSATVVAAMSALALVSLAVATRAAMRTPPISEIGSRQ
;
A
#
# COMPACT_ATOMS: atom_id res chain seq x y z
N MET A 1 68.67 21.78 4.32
CA MET A 1 67.82 20.95 5.18
C MET A 1 66.40 21.05 4.60
N VAL A 2 66.04 20.08 3.75
CA VAL A 2 64.73 20.07 3.05
C VAL A 2 63.74 19.44 4.02
N THR A 3 62.87 20.29 4.58
CA THR A 3 61.73 19.85 5.40
C THR A 3 60.74 19.12 4.48
N ARG A 4 60.75 17.79 4.51
CA ARG A 4 59.67 16.96 3.94
C ARG A 4 58.35 17.35 4.62
N THR A 5 57.55 18.15 3.93
CA THR A 5 56.14 18.36 4.29
C THR A 5 55.43 17.00 4.17
N ILE A 6 55.24 16.35 5.32
CA ILE A 6 54.39 15.18 5.40
C ILE A 6 52.97 15.64 5.20
N THR A 7 52.46 15.63 3.98
CA THR A 7 51.04 15.80 3.74
C THR A 7 50.33 14.55 4.24
N PRO A 8 49.53 14.64 5.32
CA PRO A 8 48.83 13.47 5.84
C PRO A 8 47.91 12.93 4.75
N ARG A 9 47.99 11.65 4.49
CA ARG A 9 47.08 11.00 3.52
C ARG A 9 45.65 11.29 3.94
N PRO A 10 44.73 11.76 3.07
CA PRO A 10 43.37 12.19 3.45
C PRO A 10 42.57 11.11 4.19
N GLY A 11 42.90 9.82 4.00
CA GLY A 11 42.28 8.71 4.74
C GLY A 11 42.70 8.58 6.20
N SER A 12 43.89 9.10 6.61
CA SER A 12 44.31 9.06 8.00
C SER A 12 43.59 10.12 8.87
N LEU A 13 43.28 11.27 8.31
CA LEU A 13 42.49 12.30 9.00
C LEU A 13 41.05 11.85 9.24
N VAL A 14 40.42 11.26 8.23
CA VAL A 14 39.06 10.71 8.37
C VAL A 14 38.99 9.65 9.47
N ARG A 15 39.95 8.71 9.52
CA ARG A 15 39.99 7.67 10.56
C ARG A 15 40.21 8.24 11.98
N ALA A 16 41.09 9.24 12.11
CA ALA A 16 41.38 9.87 13.40
C ALA A 16 40.15 10.61 13.93
N ASP A 17 39.41 11.30 13.04
CA ASP A 17 38.25 12.09 13.38
C ASP A 17 37.02 11.20 13.71
N LEU A 18 36.81 10.13 12.98
CA LEU A 18 35.80 9.11 13.26
C LEU A 18 36.05 8.45 14.64
N ARG A 19 37.32 8.21 15.01
CA ARG A 19 37.66 7.68 16.34
C ARG A 19 37.39 8.67 17.46
N ARG A 20 37.62 9.96 17.24
CA ARG A 20 37.42 11.02 18.21
C ARG A 20 35.96 11.32 18.50
N HIS A 21 35.10 11.24 17.46
CA HIS A 21 33.68 11.60 17.51
C HIS A 21 32.73 10.40 17.37
N ARG A 22 33.14 9.21 17.91
CA ARG A 22 32.39 7.94 17.74
C ARG A 22 30.90 8.02 18.08
N ALA A 23 30.55 8.71 19.16
CA ALA A 23 29.16 8.83 19.62
C ALA A 23 28.28 9.60 18.63
N SER A 24 28.81 10.67 18.04
CA SER A 24 28.10 11.47 17.03
C SER A 24 27.88 10.69 15.72
N PHE A 25 28.92 9.98 15.26
CA PHE A 25 28.83 9.17 14.04
C PHE A 25 28.00 7.89 14.23
N ALA A 26 27.94 7.34 15.46
CA ALA A 26 27.08 6.20 15.75
C ALA A 26 25.59 6.51 15.52
N GLY A 27 25.14 7.72 15.89
CA GLY A 27 23.78 8.18 15.61
C GLY A 27 23.48 8.30 14.11
N VAL A 28 24.42 8.85 13.35
CA VAL A 28 24.29 8.94 11.88
C VAL A 28 24.32 7.54 11.26
N ALA A 29 25.23 6.66 11.73
CA ALA A 29 25.32 5.28 11.26
C ALA A 29 24.02 4.49 11.51
N LEU A 30 23.44 4.62 12.71
CA LEU A 30 22.17 3.97 13.05
C LEU A 30 21.01 4.45 12.15
N ALA A 31 20.91 5.76 11.93
CA ALA A 31 19.88 6.33 11.06
C ALA A 31 20.01 5.79 9.61
N ILE A 32 21.23 5.73 9.10
CA ILE A 32 21.53 5.22 7.76
C ILE A 32 21.28 3.71 7.67
N LEU A 33 21.70 2.94 8.69
CA LEU A 33 21.49 1.50 8.75
C LEU A 33 19.98 1.19 8.67
N VAL A 34 19.17 1.83 9.51
CA VAL A 34 17.71 1.59 9.53
C VAL A 34 17.08 2.05 8.21
N ALA A 35 17.51 3.18 7.65
CA ALA A 35 17.05 3.61 6.33
C ALA A 35 17.35 2.55 5.25
N THR A 36 18.57 1.97 5.26
CA THR A 36 18.94 0.93 4.31
C THR A 36 18.12 -0.34 4.51
N VAL A 37 17.88 -0.75 5.76
CA VAL A 37 17.01 -1.89 6.10
C VAL A 37 15.63 -1.71 5.47
N LEU A 38 15.02 -0.55 5.67
CA LEU A 38 13.68 -0.26 5.16
C LEU A 38 13.64 -0.19 3.64
N VAL A 39 14.54 0.58 3.02
CA VAL A 39 14.56 0.74 1.56
C VAL A 39 14.89 -0.58 0.86
N THR A 40 15.78 -1.42 1.45
CA THR A 40 16.05 -2.75 0.90
C THR A 40 14.83 -3.67 1.04
N GLY A 41 14.21 -3.72 2.23
CA GLY A 41 13.04 -4.58 2.49
C GLY A 41 11.85 -4.23 1.59
N LEU A 42 11.53 -2.93 1.48
CA LEU A 42 10.47 -2.44 0.60
C LEU A 42 10.84 -2.62 -0.89
N GLY A 43 12.12 -2.42 -1.25
CA GLY A 43 12.62 -2.68 -2.59
C GLY A 43 12.48 -4.13 -3.04
N VAL A 44 12.63 -5.10 -2.12
CA VAL A 44 12.36 -6.52 -2.39
C VAL A 44 10.87 -6.75 -2.65
N LEU A 45 9.97 -6.06 -1.95
CA LEU A 45 8.53 -6.14 -2.25
C LEU A 45 8.20 -5.59 -3.63
N VAL A 46 8.76 -4.43 -4.00
CA VAL A 46 8.59 -3.86 -5.35
C VAL A 46 9.11 -4.81 -6.42
N GLU A 47 10.32 -5.36 -6.24
CA GLU A 47 10.88 -6.33 -7.19
C GLU A 47 10.02 -7.59 -7.27
N SER A 48 9.49 -8.06 -6.13
CA SER A 48 8.60 -9.22 -6.09
C SER A 48 7.27 -8.95 -6.79
N GLY A 49 6.76 -7.73 -6.74
CA GLY A 49 5.61 -7.32 -7.55
C GLY A 49 5.90 -7.30 -9.05
N ILE A 50 7.15 -7.02 -9.46
CA ILE A 50 7.54 -7.02 -10.88
C ILE A 50 7.90 -8.42 -11.38
N ARG A 51 8.62 -9.22 -10.59
CA ARG A 51 9.25 -10.49 -11.00
C ARG A 51 8.81 -11.71 -10.19
N GLY A 52 8.17 -11.50 -9.04
CA GLY A 52 7.60 -12.55 -8.22
C GLY A 52 6.32 -13.11 -8.85
N GLY A 53 5.81 -14.19 -8.30
CA GLY A 53 4.58 -14.80 -8.75
C GLY A 53 4.33 -16.12 -8.02
N LEU A 54 3.27 -16.78 -8.41
CA LEU A 54 2.91 -18.11 -7.94
C LEU A 54 3.53 -19.14 -8.88
N ALA A 55 4.09 -20.20 -8.31
CA ALA A 55 4.53 -21.32 -9.14
C ALA A 55 3.30 -22.02 -9.74
N PRO A 56 3.38 -22.49 -11.00
CA PRO A 56 2.29 -23.25 -11.59
C PRO A 56 2.05 -24.53 -10.80
N GLN A 57 0.81 -24.78 -10.45
CA GLN A 57 0.38 -26.00 -9.78
C GLN A 57 -0.27 -26.94 -10.81
N ARG A 58 -1.42 -26.54 -11.30
CA ARG A 58 -2.18 -27.33 -12.27
C ARG A 58 -1.61 -27.30 -13.70
N TYR A 59 -0.81 -26.27 -14.05
CA TYR A 59 -0.11 -26.21 -15.35
C TYR A 59 1.36 -26.61 -15.26
N ALA A 60 1.78 -27.27 -14.15
CA ALA A 60 3.16 -27.63 -13.94
C ALA A 60 3.71 -28.65 -14.95
N GLY A 61 2.87 -29.50 -15.52
CA GLY A 61 3.24 -30.50 -16.50
C GLY A 61 3.31 -30.01 -17.96
N ALA A 62 2.72 -28.87 -18.28
CA ALA A 62 2.83 -28.29 -19.62
C ALA A 62 4.18 -27.57 -19.78
N ASP A 63 4.77 -27.57 -20.98
CA ASP A 63 6.03 -26.87 -21.26
C ASP A 63 5.85 -25.35 -21.28
N LEU A 64 4.76 -24.90 -21.89
CA LEU A 64 4.32 -23.50 -21.90
C LEU A 64 2.79 -23.41 -21.88
N VAL A 65 2.30 -22.23 -21.55
CA VAL A 65 0.87 -21.92 -21.49
C VAL A 65 0.57 -20.73 -22.39
N VAL A 66 -0.53 -20.81 -23.15
CA VAL A 66 -1.02 -19.74 -24.02
C VAL A 66 -2.42 -19.32 -23.58
N THR A 67 -2.62 -18.02 -23.40
CA THR A 67 -3.91 -17.40 -23.07
C THR A 67 -4.17 -16.22 -23.99
N GLY A 68 -5.36 -15.66 -23.92
CA GLY A 68 -5.64 -14.33 -24.48
C GLY A 68 -4.80 -13.25 -23.80
N GLN A 69 -4.94 -12.02 -24.27
CA GLN A 69 -4.22 -10.88 -23.71
C GLN A 69 -4.76 -10.52 -22.32
N GLN A 70 -4.08 -10.98 -21.28
CA GLN A 70 -4.48 -10.81 -19.87
C GLN A 70 -4.10 -9.45 -19.28
N LYS A 71 -3.46 -8.57 -20.05
CA LYS A 71 -3.00 -7.25 -19.60
C LYS A 71 -3.30 -6.17 -20.62
N VAL A 72 -3.80 -5.04 -20.15
CA VAL A 72 -4.00 -3.84 -20.97
C VAL A 72 -2.79 -2.93 -20.79
N PRO A 73 -2.00 -2.66 -21.86
CA PRO A 73 -0.85 -1.77 -21.75
C PRO A 73 -1.31 -0.34 -21.45
N VAL A 74 -0.65 0.33 -20.54
CA VAL A 74 -0.87 1.75 -20.19
C VAL A 74 0.36 2.53 -20.62
N PRO A 75 0.22 3.65 -21.35
CA PRO A 75 1.35 4.49 -21.70
C PRO A 75 2.05 5.01 -20.44
N GLU A 76 3.36 4.87 -20.36
CA GLU A 76 4.22 5.38 -19.27
C GLU A 76 3.93 4.81 -17.87
N ASP A 77 3.07 3.78 -17.76
CA ASP A 77 2.72 3.15 -16.48
C ASP A 77 2.76 1.61 -16.58
N LEU A 78 2.54 0.94 -15.44
CA LEU A 78 2.42 -0.51 -15.42
C LEU A 78 1.13 -0.93 -16.15
N PRO A 79 1.18 -2.06 -16.90
CA PRO A 79 -0.01 -2.57 -17.55
C PRO A 79 -1.06 -3.00 -16.51
N ILE A 80 -2.32 -2.69 -16.78
CA ILE A 80 -3.46 -3.11 -15.97
C ILE A 80 -3.73 -4.59 -16.24
N SER A 81 -3.75 -5.41 -15.19
CA SER A 81 -4.15 -6.82 -15.26
C SER A 81 -5.67 -6.92 -15.33
N LEU A 82 -6.17 -7.75 -16.22
CA LEU A 82 -7.61 -8.01 -16.34
C LEU A 82 -8.07 -8.95 -15.23
N ALA A 83 -9.22 -8.67 -14.65
CA ALA A 83 -9.82 -9.47 -13.58
C ALA A 83 -10.45 -10.77 -14.07
N GLU A 84 -10.93 -10.77 -15.31
CA GLU A 84 -11.56 -11.92 -15.93
C GLU A 84 -10.59 -12.62 -16.90
N ARG A 85 -10.83 -13.89 -17.19
CA ARG A 85 -10.02 -14.62 -18.14
C ARG A 85 -10.30 -14.15 -19.57
N ALA A 86 -9.27 -13.62 -20.22
CA ALA A 86 -9.33 -13.35 -21.65
C ALA A 86 -9.39 -14.69 -22.41
N PRO A 87 -10.34 -14.87 -23.34
CA PRO A 87 -10.50 -16.14 -24.04
C PRO A 87 -9.21 -16.53 -24.79
N ALA A 88 -8.81 -17.78 -24.68
CA ALA A 88 -7.69 -18.33 -25.42
C ALA A 88 -8.05 -18.49 -26.91
N PRO A 89 -7.07 -18.54 -27.81
CA PRO A 89 -7.31 -18.79 -29.21
C PRO A 89 -7.79 -20.24 -29.43
N ASP A 90 -8.36 -20.50 -30.61
CA ASP A 90 -8.63 -21.88 -31.04
C ASP A 90 -7.35 -22.73 -30.95
N PRO A 91 -7.39 -23.90 -30.30
CA PRO A 91 -6.22 -24.78 -30.16
C PRO A 91 -5.46 -25.08 -31.46
N SER A 92 -6.16 -25.14 -32.60
CA SER A 92 -5.56 -25.39 -33.92
C SER A 92 -4.59 -24.29 -34.35
N VAL A 93 -4.81 -23.05 -33.94
CA VAL A 93 -3.95 -21.90 -34.24
C VAL A 93 -2.55 -22.10 -33.61
N VAL A 94 -2.49 -22.57 -32.36
CA VAL A 94 -1.25 -22.82 -31.65
C VAL A 94 -0.63 -24.14 -32.12
N ALA A 95 -1.43 -25.18 -32.37
CA ALA A 95 -0.97 -26.45 -32.87
C ALA A 95 -0.28 -26.38 -34.24
N ALA A 96 -0.61 -25.36 -35.04
CA ALA A 96 0.03 -25.13 -36.35
C ALA A 96 1.44 -24.53 -36.26
N VAL A 97 1.91 -24.16 -35.06
CA VAL A 97 3.24 -23.58 -34.91
C VAL A 97 4.32 -24.68 -34.84
N PRO A 98 5.41 -24.57 -35.63
CA PRO A 98 6.47 -25.57 -35.64
C PRO A 98 7.10 -25.74 -34.26
N GLY A 99 7.26 -27.00 -33.83
CA GLY A 99 7.81 -27.37 -32.54
C GLY A 99 6.74 -27.60 -31.46
N VAL A 100 5.46 -27.37 -31.78
CA VAL A 100 4.33 -27.77 -30.95
C VAL A 100 3.99 -29.22 -31.26
N THR A 101 3.96 -30.09 -30.25
CA THR A 101 3.62 -31.51 -30.37
C THR A 101 2.18 -31.80 -30.00
N GLU A 102 1.68 -31.09 -28.99
CA GLU A 102 0.32 -31.27 -28.48
C GLU A 102 -0.18 -29.97 -27.84
N VAL A 103 -1.47 -29.71 -28.00
CA VAL A 103 -2.17 -28.61 -27.34
C VAL A 103 -3.34 -29.17 -26.57
N VAL A 104 -3.43 -28.87 -25.30
CA VAL A 104 -4.54 -29.28 -24.41
C VAL A 104 -5.29 -28.04 -23.96
N ALA A 105 -6.56 -27.98 -24.36
CA ALA A 105 -7.46 -26.94 -23.94
C ALA A 105 -7.94 -27.17 -22.50
N ASP A 106 -8.02 -26.10 -21.72
CA ASP A 106 -8.57 -26.13 -20.38
C ASP A 106 -9.64 -25.07 -20.19
N VAL A 107 -10.69 -25.47 -19.48
CA VAL A 107 -11.81 -24.67 -19.03
C VAL A 107 -12.00 -24.92 -17.56
N THR A 108 -12.09 -23.88 -16.75
CA THR A 108 -12.32 -23.96 -15.30
C THR A 108 -13.74 -23.52 -14.99
N VAL A 109 -14.53 -24.41 -14.39
CA VAL A 109 -15.89 -24.12 -13.94
C VAL A 109 -15.95 -24.23 -12.42
N PRO A 110 -16.37 -23.15 -11.71
CA PRO A 110 -16.50 -23.21 -10.24
C PRO A 110 -17.73 -24.02 -9.85
N LEU A 111 -17.54 -24.99 -8.97
CA LEU A 111 -18.59 -25.77 -8.31
C LEU A 111 -18.51 -25.61 -6.81
N VAL A 112 -19.60 -25.91 -6.13
CA VAL A 112 -19.70 -25.92 -4.66
C VAL A 112 -19.97 -27.36 -4.21
N ASP A 113 -19.07 -27.90 -3.37
CA ASP A 113 -19.27 -29.21 -2.76
C ASP A 113 -20.19 -29.12 -1.53
N GLY A 114 -21.39 -29.64 -1.64
CA GLY A 114 -22.38 -29.65 -0.55
C GLY A 114 -21.94 -30.41 0.71
N ARG A 115 -20.96 -31.31 0.60
CA ARG A 115 -20.47 -32.14 1.72
C ARG A 115 -19.42 -31.37 2.56
N SER A 116 -18.66 -30.50 1.93
CA SER A 116 -17.59 -29.74 2.58
C SER A 116 -18.07 -28.40 3.15
N GLY A 117 -19.37 -28.29 3.48
CA GLY A 117 -19.91 -27.04 4.04
C GLY A 117 -19.93 -25.87 3.05
N GLY A 118 -20.00 -26.14 1.76
CA GLY A 118 -20.04 -25.12 0.71
C GLY A 118 -18.67 -24.71 0.17
N ALA A 119 -17.66 -25.55 0.29
CA ALA A 119 -16.33 -25.27 -0.23
C ALA A 119 -16.35 -25.21 -1.77
N LEU A 120 -15.61 -24.23 -2.30
CA LEU A 120 -15.38 -24.12 -3.74
C LEU A 120 -14.49 -25.25 -4.25
N VAL A 121 -14.86 -25.82 -5.41
CA VAL A 121 -14.13 -26.85 -6.12
C VAL A 121 -14.03 -26.43 -7.59
N GLU A 122 -12.86 -26.55 -8.18
CA GLU A 122 -12.66 -26.26 -9.60
C GLU A 122 -12.91 -27.52 -10.43
N ALA A 123 -13.84 -27.44 -11.37
CA ALA A 123 -14.12 -28.52 -12.32
C ALA A 123 -13.43 -28.26 -13.65
N HIS A 124 -12.84 -29.28 -14.20
CA HIS A 124 -12.09 -29.26 -15.46
C HIS A 124 -12.51 -30.42 -16.37
N PRO A 125 -12.32 -30.30 -17.70
CA PRO A 125 -12.46 -31.45 -18.58
C PRO A 125 -11.34 -32.46 -18.31
N TRP A 126 -11.65 -33.77 -18.32
CA TRP A 126 -10.67 -34.82 -18.03
C TRP A 126 -9.36 -34.74 -18.84
N PRO A 127 -9.37 -34.38 -20.16
CA PRO A 127 -8.12 -34.20 -20.89
C PRO A 127 -7.16 -33.19 -20.26
N ALA A 128 -7.67 -32.17 -19.55
CA ALA A 128 -6.86 -31.17 -18.86
C ALA A 128 -6.11 -31.73 -17.62
N ALA A 129 -6.49 -32.91 -17.10
CA ALA A 129 -5.75 -33.61 -16.04
C ALA A 129 -4.30 -33.87 -16.42
N ARG A 130 -3.96 -33.85 -17.72
CA ARG A 130 -2.61 -34.05 -18.24
C ARG A 130 -1.71 -32.83 -18.10
N LEU A 131 -2.28 -31.65 -17.96
CA LEU A 131 -1.55 -30.38 -17.75
C LEU A 131 -0.82 -30.35 -16.42
N THR A 132 -1.30 -31.14 -15.47
CA THR A 132 -0.61 -31.55 -14.26
C THR A 132 -0.71 -33.05 -14.22
N PRO A 133 0.27 -33.78 -13.75
CA PRO A 133 0.23 -35.27 -13.80
C PRO A 133 -0.72 -35.80 -12.70
N PHE A 134 -2.01 -35.46 -12.78
CA PHE A 134 -3.06 -36.16 -12.06
C PHE A 134 -3.14 -37.59 -12.59
N THR A 135 -2.96 -38.53 -11.72
CA THR A 135 -2.99 -39.94 -12.09
C THR A 135 -4.16 -40.65 -11.43
N LEU A 136 -4.94 -41.37 -12.23
CA LEU A 136 -5.99 -42.24 -11.70
C LEU A 136 -5.37 -43.28 -10.77
N THR A 137 -5.81 -43.32 -9.55
CA THR A 137 -5.42 -44.31 -8.53
C THR A 137 -6.43 -45.44 -8.47
N ASP A 138 -7.69 -45.16 -8.81
CA ASP A 138 -8.78 -46.12 -8.83
C ASP A 138 -9.84 -45.69 -9.88
N GLY A 139 -10.53 -46.68 -10.47
CA GLY A 139 -11.63 -46.43 -11.41
C GLY A 139 -11.19 -46.07 -12.84
N ARG A 140 -11.96 -45.23 -13.49
CA ARG A 140 -11.78 -44.83 -14.91
C ARG A 140 -12.05 -43.35 -15.12
N ALA A 141 -11.72 -42.85 -16.31
CA ALA A 141 -12.07 -41.51 -16.77
C ALA A 141 -13.61 -41.33 -16.90
N PRO A 142 -14.15 -40.12 -16.73
CA PRO A 142 -15.56 -39.84 -16.90
C PRO A 142 -15.91 -39.82 -18.40
N GLU A 143 -16.97 -40.50 -18.78
CA GLU A 143 -17.50 -40.55 -20.12
C GLU A 143 -18.91 -39.94 -20.21
N GLY A 144 -19.71 -40.13 -19.11
CA GLY A 144 -21.05 -39.60 -18.98
C GLY A 144 -21.07 -38.19 -18.37
N ASP A 145 -22.15 -37.45 -18.62
CA ASP A 145 -22.32 -36.09 -18.07
C ASP A 145 -22.68 -36.06 -16.57
N ASP A 146 -23.07 -37.22 -16.04
CA ASP A 146 -23.34 -37.50 -14.63
C ASP A 146 -22.15 -38.16 -13.89
N GLU A 147 -21.01 -38.31 -14.56
CA GLU A 147 -19.82 -38.94 -14.00
C GLU A 147 -18.76 -37.92 -13.59
N VAL A 148 -18.05 -38.22 -12.48
CA VAL A 148 -16.98 -37.39 -11.96
C VAL A 148 -15.79 -38.17 -11.51
N VAL A 149 -14.59 -37.66 -11.74
CA VAL A 149 -13.34 -38.08 -11.10
C VAL A 149 -13.01 -37.05 -10.01
N VAL A 150 -12.83 -37.53 -8.80
CA VAL A 150 -12.50 -36.70 -7.62
C VAL A 150 -11.05 -36.88 -7.20
N THR A 151 -10.48 -35.88 -6.53
CA THR A 151 -9.10 -35.96 -6.05
C THR A 151 -9.00 -36.36 -4.57
N ALA A 152 -10.08 -36.27 -3.80
CA ALA A 152 -10.17 -36.69 -2.41
C ALA A 152 -11.62 -36.86 -1.94
N GLY A 153 -11.79 -37.51 -0.81
CA GLY A 153 -13.02 -37.46 -0.01
C GLY A 153 -14.14 -38.41 -0.44
N SER A 154 -13.98 -39.23 -1.48
CA SER A 154 -14.98 -40.18 -1.96
C SER A 154 -14.33 -41.40 -2.62
N ALA A 155 -15.04 -42.51 -2.68
CA ALA A 155 -14.65 -43.75 -3.32
C ALA A 155 -15.39 -43.93 -4.64
N VAL A 156 -14.84 -44.75 -5.52
CA VAL A 156 -15.53 -45.14 -6.77
C VAL A 156 -16.87 -45.81 -6.43
N GLY A 157 -17.94 -45.33 -7.05
CA GLY A 157 -19.31 -45.79 -6.84
C GLY A 157 -20.13 -44.88 -5.91
N ASP A 158 -19.51 -43.94 -5.21
CA ASP A 158 -20.24 -42.96 -4.39
C ASP A 158 -20.97 -41.94 -5.28
N ASP A 159 -22.07 -41.40 -4.77
CA ASP A 159 -22.74 -40.24 -5.37
C ASP A 159 -22.34 -38.97 -4.64
N VAL A 160 -21.96 -37.91 -5.38
CA VAL A 160 -21.58 -36.62 -4.85
C VAL A 160 -22.49 -35.53 -5.39
N ALA A 161 -22.96 -34.66 -4.51
CA ALA A 161 -23.76 -33.49 -4.90
C ALA A 161 -22.85 -32.27 -5.08
N LEU A 162 -22.77 -31.76 -6.30
CA LEU A 162 -22.06 -30.53 -6.65
C LEU A 162 -23.06 -29.50 -7.14
N ALA A 163 -22.90 -28.25 -6.74
CA ALA A 163 -23.77 -27.16 -7.18
C ALA A 163 -23.01 -26.23 -8.13
N HIS A 164 -23.62 -25.88 -9.26
CA HIS A 164 -23.17 -24.86 -10.18
C HIS A 164 -24.18 -23.73 -10.23
N GLY A 165 -23.75 -22.50 -9.97
CA GLY A 165 -24.61 -21.33 -9.98
C GLY A 165 -25.87 -21.48 -9.11
N GLY A 166 -25.75 -22.13 -7.95
CA GLY A 166 -26.88 -22.38 -7.04
C GLY A 166 -27.72 -23.62 -7.35
N VAL A 167 -27.53 -24.27 -8.50
CA VAL A 167 -28.27 -25.48 -8.89
C VAL A 167 -27.48 -26.72 -8.54
N ARG A 168 -28.07 -27.60 -7.73
CA ARG A 168 -27.46 -28.88 -7.29
C ARG A 168 -27.67 -29.97 -8.33
N SER A 169 -26.59 -30.68 -8.63
CA SER A 169 -26.61 -31.90 -9.48
C SER A 169 -25.90 -33.02 -8.75
N SER A 170 -26.40 -34.26 -8.94
CA SER A 170 -25.74 -35.45 -8.39
C SER A 170 -24.83 -36.06 -9.46
N TYR A 171 -23.62 -36.38 -9.08
CA TYR A 171 -22.62 -37.03 -9.94
C TYR A 171 -22.16 -38.31 -9.31
N ARG A 172 -21.98 -39.35 -10.14
CA ARG A 172 -21.39 -40.63 -9.72
C ARG A 172 -19.88 -40.57 -9.81
N VAL A 173 -19.20 -40.90 -8.74
CA VAL A 173 -17.73 -41.04 -8.73
C VAL A 173 -17.34 -42.29 -9.49
N VAL A 174 -16.72 -42.10 -10.66
CA VAL A 174 -16.23 -43.21 -11.52
C VAL A 174 -14.74 -43.42 -11.44
N GLY A 175 -14.02 -42.45 -10.85
CA GLY A 175 -12.59 -42.53 -10.63
C GLY A 175 -12.11 -41.64 -9.50
N VAL A 176 -10.98 -42.02 -8.94
CA VAL A 176 -10.24 -41.26 -7.95
C VAL A 176 -8.84 -40.96 -8.54
N ALA A 177 -8.47 -39.71 -8.57
CA ALA A 177 -7.17 -39.25 -9.06
C ALA A 177 -6.33 -38.73 -7.90
N SER A 178 -5.03 -39.02 -7.90
CA SER A 178 -4.10 -38.38 -6.95
C SER A 178 -3.61 -37.04 -7.49
N ALA A 179 -3.74 -36.01 -6.68
CA ALA A 179 -3.07 -34.75 -6.95
C ALA A 179 -1.55 -34.90 -6.70
N PRO A 180 -0.69 -34.35 -7.58
CA PRO A 180 0.73 -34.29 -7.31
C PRO A 180 1.01 -33.42 -6.09
N ALA A 181 2.13 -33.65 -5.43
CA ALA A 181 2.60 -32.76 -4.35
C ALA A 181 2.76 -31.32 -4.87
N GLY A 182 2.21 -30.36 -4.14
CA GLY A 182 2.25 -28.94 -4.50
C GLY A 182 0.97 -28.42 -5.20
N VAL A 183 -0.02 -29.27 -5.47
CA VAL A 183 -1.37 -28.84 -5.89
C VAL A 183 -2.26 -28.83 -4.65
N GLU A 184 -2.25 -27.73 -3.91
CA GLU A 184 -2.91 -27.63 -2.60
C GLU A 184 -3.86 -26.43 -2.50
N ARG A 185 -3.81 -25.48 -3.45
CA ARG A 185 -4.53 -24.21 -3.35
C ARG A 185 -6.02 -24.34 -3.64
N ALA A 186 -6.39 -25.25 -4.54
CA ALA A 186 -7.77 -25.51 -4.88
C ALA A 186 -8.04 -27.02 -4.86
N SER A 187 -9.29 -27.39 -4.54
CA SER A 187 -9.78 -28.75 -4.77
C SER A 187 -10.23 -28.90 -6.22
N HIS A 188 -9.82 -29.96 -6.88
CA HIS A 188 -10.12 -30.18 -8.30
C HIS A 188 -11.00 -31.39 -8.47
N VAL A 189 -11.91 -31.32 -9.42
CA VAL A 189 -12.70 -32.45 -9.94
C VAL A 189 -12.63 -32.45 -11.47
N PHE A 190 -12.79 -33.61 -12.06
CA PHE A 190 -12.78 -33.72 -13.51
C PHE A 190 -14.09 -34.33 -14.00
N LEU A 191 -14.70 -33.66 -14.98
CA LEU A 191 -15.93 -34.03 -15.65
C LEU A 191 -15.65 -34.40 -17.12
N SER A 192 -16.68 -34.91 -17.80
CA SER A 192 -16.65 -35.06 -19.27
C SER A 192 -16.51 -33.70 -19.92
N SER A 193 -15.88 -33.65 -21.13
CA SER A 193 -15.75 -32.37 -21.86
C SER A 193 -17.12 -31.82 -22.27
N SER A 194 -18.10 -32.72 -22.56
CA SER A 194 -19.50 -32.30 -22.87
C SER A 194 -20.15 -31.64 -21.65
N ARG A 195 -19.95 -32.18 -20.47
CA ARG A 195 -20.52 -31.61 -19.24
C ARG A 195 -19.91 -30.26 -18.91
N ILE A 196 -18.57 -30.11 -19.02
CA ILE A 196 -17.92 -28.80 -18.84
C ILE A 196 -18.44 -27.78 -19.83
N ALA A 197 -18.55 -28.13 -21.14
CA ALA A 197 -19.11 -27.24 -22.15
C ALA A 197 -20.56 -26.82 -21.86
N ALA A 198 -21.37 -27.71 -21.29
CA ALA A 198 -22.75 -27.39 -20.91
C ALA A 198 -22.85 -26.49 -19.63
N LEU A 199 -21.81 -26.46 -18.79
CA LEU A 199 -21.74 -25.60 -17.58
C LEU A 199 -21.04 -24.28 -17.87
N ASP A 200 -20.16 -24.23 -18.88
CA ASP A 200 -19.40 -23.05 -19.25
C ASP A 200 -20.28 -22.09 -20.08
N PRO A 201 -20.34 -20.81 -19.75
CA PRO A 201 -21.16 -19.83 -20.49
C PRO A 201 -20.65 -19.53 -21.88
N HIS A 202 -19.42 -19.94 -22.21
CA HIS A 202 -18.75 -19.73 -23.49
C HIS A 202 -18.72 -21.01 -24.35
N ASP A 203 -19.65 -21.94 -24.13
CA ASP A 203 -19.79 -23.20 -24.87
C ASP A 203 -18.53 -24.09 -24.87
N GLY A 204 -17.76 -24.03 -23.80
CA GLY A 204 -16.50 -24.78 -23.65
C GLY A 204 -15.33 -24.19 -24.45
N ALA A 205 -15.42 -22.93 -24.85
CA ALA A 205 -14.27 -22.23 -25.43
C ALA A 205 -13.09 -22.25 -24.47
N ALA A 206 -11.90 -22.55 -25.01
CA ALA A 206 -10.71 -22.66 -24.15
C ALA A 206 -10.42 -21.32 -23.44
N GLN A 207 -10.24 -21.40 -22.12
CA GLN A 207 -9.77 -20.29 -21.31
C GLN A 207 -8.24 -20.25 -21.29
N THR A 208 -7.60 -21.43 -21.37
CA THR A 208 -6.15 -21.58 -21.30
C THR A 208 -5.75 -22.79 -22.17
N LEU A 209 -4.62 -22.66 -22.88
CA LEU A 209 -4.03 -23.75 -23.65
C LEU A 209 -2.71 -24.15 -23.00
N GLY A 210 -2.61 -25.38 -22.53
CA GLY A 210 -1.35 -26.01 -22.18
C GLY A 210 -0.70 -26.62 -23.42
N VAL A 211 0.57 -26.34 -23.63
CA VAL A 211 1.29 -26.72 -24.86
C VAL A 211 2.51 -27.56 -24.49
N PHE A 212 2.66 -28.68 -25.22
CA PHE A 212 3.83 -29.54 -25.16
C PHE A 212 4.69 -29.33 -26.39
N THR A 213 6.01 -29.40 -26.24
CA THR A 213 6.96 -29.06 -27.29
C THR A 213 8.00 -30.15 -27.50
N ASP A 214 8.57 -30.25 -28.71
CA ASP A 214 9.66 -31.14 -29.04
C ASP A 214 11.07 -30.51 -28.96
N GLY A 215 11.14 -29.25 -28.51
CA GLY A 215 12.36 -28.44 -28.40
C GLY A 215 12.38 -27.60 -27.14
N ALA A 216 13.27 -26.59 -27.11
CA ALA A 216 13.31 -25.65 -26.00
C ALA A 216 12.00 -24.85 -25.92
N PRO A 217 11.28 -24.86 -24.79
CA PRO A 217 9.99 -24.17 -24.68
C PRO A 217 10.06 -22.69 -24.99
N ASP A 218 11.17 -22.01 -24.65
CA ASP A 218 11.36 -20.59 -24.89
C ASP A 218 11.45 -20.25 -26.39
N ASP A 219 12.08 -21.13 -27.21
CA ASP A 219 12.17 -20.94 -28.66
C ASP A 219 10.79 -21.11 -29.33
N VAL A 220 9.98 -22.05 -28.82
CA VAL A 220 8.59 -22.25 -29.32
C VAL A 220 7.74 -21.08 -28.88
N ALA A 221 7.88 -20.62 -27.65
CA ALA A 221 7.17 -19.45 -27.14
C ALA A 221 7.46 -18.20 -27.97
N GLU A 222 8.71 -17.95 -28.36
CA GLU A 222 9.09 -16.84 -29.23
C GLU A 222 8.41 -16.95 -30.60
N ARG A 223 8.41 -18.14 -31.23
CA ARG A 223 7.71 -18.36 -32.50
C ARG A 223 6.20 -18.15 -32.43
N ILE A 224 5.57 -18.47 -31.29
CA ILE A 224 4.15 -18.21 -31.08
C ILE A 224 3.92 -16.69 -30.96
N ARG A 225 4.73 -15.98 -30.15
CA ARG A 225 4.62 -14.51 -29.99
C ARG A 225 4.84 -13.75 -31.30
N ASP A 226 5.79 -14.19 -32.13
CA ASP A 226 6.08 -13.55 -33.42
C ASP A 226 4.91 -13.69 -34.41
N ARG A 227 4.21 -14.82 -34.36
CA ARG A 227 3.06 -15.06 -35.23
C ARG A 227 1.76 -14.46 -34.71
N HIS A 228 1.60 -14.45 -33.41
CA HIS A 228 0.38 -14.06 -32.70
C HIS A 228 0.72 -13.10 -31.56
N PRO A 229 1.03 -11.83 -31.86
CA PRO A 229 1.48 -10.85 -30.86
C PRO A 229 0.37 -10.42 -29.90
N ASP A 230 -0.88 -10.76 -30.20
CA ASP A 230 -2.08 -10.57 -29.38
C ASP A 230 -2.25 -11.65 -28.29
N LEU A 231 -1.46 -12.73 -28.34
CA LEU A 231 -1.53 -13.78 -27.36
C LEU A 231 -0.52 -13.60 -26.23
N THR A 232 -0.90 -14.05 -25.05
CA THR A 232 0.02 -14.15 -23.90
C THR A 232 0.60 -15.55 -23.88
N VAL A 233 1.95 -15.66 -23.98
CA VAL A 233 2.68 -16.93 -23.94
C VAL A 233 3.58 -16.94 -22.74
N LEU A 234 3.37 -17.89 -21.84
CA LEU A 234 4.03 -18.00 -20.54
C LEU A 234 4.87 -19.27 -20.46
N THR A 235 6.10 -19.13 -19.99
CA THR A 235 7.06 -20.24 -19.78
C THR A 235 7.56 -20.28 -18.35
N GLY A 236 8.10 -21.42 -17.92
CA GLY A 236 8.71 -21.57 -16.61
C GLY A 236 7.73 -21.22 -15.46
N ALA A 237 8.18 -20.45 -14.48
CA ALA A 237 7.37 -20.08 -13.34
C ALA A 237 6.20 -19.12 -13.70
N ALA A 238 6.32 -18.35 -14.79
CA ALA A 238 5.28 -17.43 -15.22
C ALA A 238 3.96 -18.13 -15.65
N ARG A 239 3.98 -19.45 -15.88
CA ARG A 239 2.75 -20.23 -16.16
C ARG A 239 1.72 -20.13 -15.02
N GLY A 240 2.17 -19.90 -13.78
CA GLY A 240 1.30 -19.63 -12.65
C GLY A 240 0.44 -18.38 -12.78
N ASP A 241 0.86 -17.40 -13.57
CA ASP A 241 0.05 -16.20 -13.84
C ASP A 241 -1.20 -16.52 -14.66
N ALA A 242 -1.18 -17.56 -15.50
CA ALA A 242 -2.36 -18.03 -16.23
C ALA A 242 -3.30 -18.83 -15.33
N GLU A 243 -2.76 -19.51 -14.32
CA GLU A 243 -3.55 -20.31 -13.38
C GLU A 243 -4.26 -19.42 -12.36
N PHE A 244 -3.52 -18.47 -11.79
CA PHE A 244 -3.95 -17.62 -10.68
C PHE A 244 -4.07 -16.17 -11.11
N LEU A 245 -5.27 -15.73 -11.50
CA LEU A 245 -5.53 -14.34 -11.91
C LEU A 245 -5.31 -13.33 -10.78
N ASP A 246 -5.59 -13.72 -9.54
CA ASP A 246 -5.34 -12.92 -8.33
C ASP A 246 -3.85 -12.62 -8.09
N SER A 247 -2.94 -13.37 -8.74
CA SER A 247 -1.51 -13.06 -8.71
C SER A 247 -1.19 -11.71 -9.34
N GLY A 248 -1.93 -11.32 -10.38
CA GLY A 248 -1.77 -10.04 -11.07
C GLY A 248 -2.11 -8.85 -10.18
N SER A 249 -3.24 -8.90 -9.47
CA SER A 249 -3.66 -7.87 -8.51
C SER A 249 -2.74 -7.81 -7.29
N SER A 250 -2.33 -8.96 -6.74
CA SER A 250 -1.37 -9.06 -5.65
C SER A 250 -0.03 -8.41 -6.02
N ARG A 251 0.45 -8.61 -7.25
CA ARG A 251 1.69 -8.00 -7.76
C ARG A 251 1.58 -6.49 -7.89
N ALA A 252 0.49 -6.00 -8.48
CA ALA A 252 0.23 -4.56 -8.59
C ALA A 252 0.17 -3.92 -7.19
N THR A 253 -0.51 -4.54 -6.25
CA THR A 253 -0.60 -4.12 -4.85
C THR A 253 0.77 -4.05 -4.19
N LEU A 254 1.64 -5.06 -4.37
CA LEU A 254 3.01 -5.04 -3.83
C LEU A 254 3.86 -3.92 -4.42
N VAL A 255 3.74 -3.64 -5.72
CA VAL A 255 4.45 -2.51 -6.36
C VAL A 255 3.94 -1.19 -5.82
N ALA A 256 2.64 -0.98 -5.75
CA ALA A 256 2.02 0.24 -5.27
C ALA A 256 2.38 0.52 -3.80
N ILE A 257 2.16 -0.47 -2.92
CA ILE A 257 2.48 -0.38 -1.48
C ILE A 257 3.99 -0.20 -1.27
N GLY A 258 4.80 -1.03 -1.92
CA GLY A 258 6.25 -0.99 -1.78
C GLY A 258 6.82 0.35 -2.23
N SER A 259 6.36 0.90 -3.35
CA SER A 259 6.80 2.18 -3.90
C SER A 259 6.36 3.37 -3.04
N ALA A 260 5.10 3.42 -2.63
CA ALA A 260 4.56 4.48 -1.79
C ALA A 260 5.28 4.54 -0.43
N PHE A 261 5.50 3.36 0.19
CA PHE A 261 6.18 3.31 1.48
C PHE A 261 7.68 3.55 1.36
N ALA A 262 8.33 3.06 0.31
CA ALA A 262 9.73 3.37 0.05
C ALA A 262 9.95 4.87 -0.14
N GLY A 263 9.08 5.55 -0.88
CA GLY A 263 9.10 7.01 -1.05
C GLY A 263 8.95 7.76 0.27
N THR A 264 7.97 7.37 1.09
CA THR A 264 7.73 7.96 2.41
C THR A 264 8.89 7.70 3.37
N CYS A 265 9.40 6.46 3.43
CA CYS A 265 10.55 6.10 4.26
C CYS A 265 11.81 6.86 3.82
N LEU A 266 12.03 7.04 2.53
CA LEU A 266 13.15 7.82 2.00
C LEU A 266 13.08 9.29 2.41
N LEU A 267 11.91 9.89 2.35
CA LEU A 267 11.69 11.27 2.79
C LEU A 267 11.96 11.43 4.30
N VAL A 268 11.44 10.51 5.10
CA VAL A 268 11.70 10.48 6.55
C VAL A 268 13.19 10.25 6.81
N ALA A 269 13.85 9.36 6.05
CA ALA A 269 15.28 9.10 6.14
C ALA A 269 16.13 10.35 5.85
N LEU A 270 15.81 11.06 4.77
CA LEU A 270 16.48 12.32 4.42
C LEU A 270 16.38 13.32 5.57
N PHE A 271 15.21 13.40 6.19
CA PHE A 271 14.94 14.28 7.32
C PHE A 271 15.80 13.92 8.54
N ILE A 272 15.79 12.65 8.91
CA ILE A 272 16.50 12.14 10.09
C ILE A 272 18.00 12.23 9.90
N VAL A 273 18.52 11.81 8.75
CA VAL A 273 19.94 11.88 8.42
C VAL A 273 20.41 13.35 8.38
N SER A 274 19.62 14.24 7.76
CA SER A 274 19.94 15.68 7.75
C SER A 274 19.94 16.30 9.14
N GLY A 275 18.98 15.93 9.98
CA GLY A 275 18.87 16.41 11.37
C GLY A 275 20.03 15.93 12.25
N THR A 276 20.31 14.64 12.24
CA THR A 276 21.42 14.03 13.00
C THR A 276 22.77 14.55 12.53
N LEU A 277 22.94 14.71 11.22
CA LEU A 277 24.16 15.25 10.65
C LEU A 277 24.35 16.73 11.00
N SER A 278 23.27 17.51 10.99
CA SER A 278 23.31 18.92 11.42
C SER A 278 23.75 19.06 12.86
N LEU A 279 23.25 18.22 13.76
CA LEU A 279 23.71 18.18 15.17
C LEU A 279 25.18 17.76 15.25
N SER A 280 25.58 16.71 14.55
CA SER A 280 26.97 16.22 14.51
C SER A 280 27.94 17.29 13.99
N VAL A 281 27.57 18.05 12.97
CA VAL A 281 28.38 19.13 12.42
C VAL A 281 28.43 20.34 13.38
N GLN A 282 27.31 20.64 14.07
CA GLN A 282 27.25 21.73 15.05
C GLN A 282 28.13 21.47 16.28
N SER A 283 28.16 20.23 16.77
CA SER A 283 29.00 19.85 17.92
C SER A 283 30.51 20.01 17.65
N ARG A 284 30.88 19.97 16.34
CA ARG A 284 32.29 20.09 15.84
C ARG A 284 32.65 21.50 15.33
N ARG A 285 31.77 22.47 15.55
CA ARG A 285 31.91 23.85 15.00
C ARG A 285 33.27 24.47 15.35
N ARG A 286 33.77 24.24 16.57
CA ARG A 286 35.06 24.74 17.01
C ARG A 286 36.23 24.11 16.24
N ASP A 287 36.17 22.82 15.96
CA ASP A 287 37.20 22.11 15.20
C ASP A 287 37.30 22.67 13.76
N PHE A 288 36.13 22.94 13.11
CA PHE A 288 36.08 23.56 11.80
C PHE A 288 36.58 25.00 11.81
N ALA A 289 36.34 25.78 12.87
CA ALA A 289 36.88 27.12 13.05
C ALA A 289 38.40 27.09 13.18
N LEU A 290 38.97 26.15 13.92
CA LEU A 290 40.42 25.97 14.08
C LEU A 290 41.04 25.57 12.71
N LEU A 291 40.44 24.66 11.97
CA LEU A 291 40.91 24.30 10.61
C LEU A 291 40.93 25.53 9.69
N ARG A 292 39.88 26.37 9.75
CA ARG A 292 39.85 27.64 9.01
C ARG A 292 40.90 28.63 9.46
N ALA A 293 41.16 28.74 10.72
CA ALA A 293 42.22 29.62 11.28
C ALA A 293 43.64 29.22 10.79
N VAL A 294 43.86 27.92 10.54
CA VAL A 294 45.12 27.41 9.95
C VAL A 294 45.15 27.49 8.41
N GLY A 295 44.08 28.01 7.77
CA GLY A 295 44.03 28.27 6.33
C GLY A 295 43.25 27.25 5.48
N ALA A 296 42.45 26.37 6.08
CA ALA A 296 41.61 25.46 5.31
C ALA A 296 40.51 26.21 4.53
N LEU A 297 40.32 25.85 3.25
CA LEU A 297 39.30 26.42 2.40
C LEU A 297 37.92 25.84 2.68
N PRO A 298 36.81 26.58 2.53
CA PRO A 298 35.43 26.06 2.68
C PRO A 298 35.20 24.79 1.89
N LYS A 299 35.70 24.69 0.66
CA LYS A 299 35.59 23.50 -0.20
C LYS A 299 36.24 22.25 0.42
N GLN A 300 37.35 22.44 1.16
CA GLN A 300 38.06 21.35 1.82
C GLN A 300 37.27 20.82 3.03
N ILE A 301 36.62 21.72 3.80
CA ILE A 301 35.73 21.33 4.89
C ILE A 301 34.51 20.59 4.35
N HIS A 302 33.88 21.06 3.29
CA HIS A 302 32.80 20.34 2.62
C HIS A 302 33.22 18.94 2.16
N ALA A 303 34.40 18.83 1.55
CA ALA A 303 34.93 17.55 1.07
C ALA A 303 35.27 16.60 2.22
N LEU A 304 35.78 17.11 3.35
CA LEU A 304 36.08 16.33 4.55
C LEU A 304 34.79 15.74 5.14
N VAL A 305 33.80 16.60 5.43
CA VAL A 305 32.51 16.17 5.99
C VAL A 305 31.80 15.18 5.05
N ALA A 306 31.78 15.47 3.75
CA ALA A 306 31.15 14.57 2.79
C ALA A 306 31.83 13.18 2.74
N ARG A 307 33.16 13.12 2.80
CA ARG A 307 33.92 11.86 2.82
C ARG A 307 33.69 11.07 4.11
N GLU A 308 33.70 11.73 5.27
CA GLU A 308 33.40 11.10 6.57
C GLU A 308 32.01 10.45 6.55
N VAL A 309 31.01 11.22 6.13
CA VAL A 309 29.63 10.76 6.06
C VAL A 309 29.47 9.63 5.05
N LEU A 310 30.10 9.71 3.88
CA LEU A 310 30.04 8.63 2.87
C LEU A 310 30.70 7.34 3.36
N VAL A 311 31.81 7.40 4.11
CA VAL A 311 32.43 6.20 4.70
C VAL A 311 31.49 5.58 5.72
N VAL A 312 30.89 6.41 6.60
CA VAL A 312 29.91 5.91 7.60
C VAL A 312 28.69 5.33 6.88
N ALA A 313 28.19 6.02 5.85
CA ALA A 313 27.04 5.58 5.07
C ALA A 313 27.30 4.27 4.31
N ALA A 314 28.47 4.10 3.73
CA ALA A 314 28.84 2.87 3.03
C ALA A 314 28.89 1.68 4.01
N VAL A 315 29.54 1.85 5.17
CA VAL A 315 29.64 0.79 6.18
C VAL A 315 28.26 0.46 6.77
N ALA A 316 27.51 1.48 7.22
CA ALA A 316 26.19 1.30 7.80
C ALA A 316 25.19 0.75 6.77
N GLY A 317 25.27 1.21 5.51
CA GLY A 317 24.46 0.73 4.42
C GLY A 317 24.72 -0.75 4.13
N LEU A 318 25.98 -1.15 3.97
CA LEU A 318 26.33 -2.57 3.76
C LEU A 318 25.86 -3.47 4.91
N LEU A 319 25.98 -3.00 6.15
CA LEU A 319 25.46 -3.73 7.31
C LEU A 319 23.93 -3.79 7.36
N GLY A 320 23.24 -2.83 6.76
CA GLY A 320 21.78 -2.78 6.68
C GLY A 320 21.16 -3.70 5.61
N VAL A 321 21.93 -4.12 4.60
CA VAL A 321 21.41 -4.94 3.50
C VAL A 321 20.82 -6.27 3.99
N ALA A 322 21.58 -7.06 4.75
CA ALA A 322 21.12 -8.37 5.22
C ALA A 322 19.88 -8.28 6.12
N PRO A 323 19.83 -7.39 7.14
CA PRO A 323 18.59 -7.15 7.88
C PRO A 323 17.43 -6.65 7.00
N GLY A 324 17.71 -5.95 5.88
CA GLY A 324 16.69 -5.52 4.93
C GLY A 324 15.99 -6.70 4.24
N TYR A 325 16.75 -7.69 3.80
CA TYR A 325 16.16 -8.93 3.26
C TYR A 325 15.36 -9.70 4.32
N LEU A 326 15.83 -9.73 5.57
CA LEU A 326 15.06 -10.32 6.68
C LEU A 326 13.74 -9.56 6.91
N LEU A 327 13.76 -8.22 6.82
CA LEU A 327 12.55 -7.41 6.92
C LEU A 327 11.56 -7.74 5.80
N ALA A 328 12.02 -7.94 4.57
CA ALA A 328 11.13 -8.36 3.47
C ALA A 328 10.39 -9.67 3.80
N GLY A 329 11.08 -10.64 4.40
CA GLY A 329 10.46 -11.88 4.87
C GLY A 329 9.46 -11.68 6.02
N VAL A 330 9.70 -10.70 6.91
CA VAL A 330 8.74 -10.32 7.96
C VAL A 330 7.50 -9.66 7.35
N LEU A 331 7.70 -8.73 6.41
CA LEU A 331 6.60 -8.04 5.72
C LEU A 331 5.75 -9.04 4.90
N ARG A 332 6.38 -10.00 4.21
CA ARG A 332 5.65 -11.08 3.54
C ARG A 332 4.72 -11.81 4.52
N ARG A 333 5.27 -12.26 5.67
CA ARG A 333 4.43 -12.94 6.68
C ARG A 333 3.30 -12.06 7.21
N ALA A 334 3.56 -10.78 7.37
CA ALA A 334 2.53 -9.84 7.79
C ALA A 334 1.43 -9.70 6.72
N PHE A 335 1.79 -9.60 5.43
CA PHE A 335 0.81 -9.49 4.35
C PHE A 335 0.04 -10.80 4.10
N VAL A 336 0.68 -11.96 4.26
CA VAL A 336 -0.01 -13.26 4.27
C VAL A 336 -1.01 -13.35 5.42
N ALA A 337 -0.63 -12.92 6.63
CA ALA A 337 -1.54 -12.94 7.79
C ALA A 337 -2.74 -12.00 7.66
N GLY A 338 -2.72 -11.06 6.73
CA GLY A 338 -3.81 -10.15 6.41
C GLY A 338 -4.49 -10.45 5.09
N ASP A 339 -4.26 -11.63 4.51
CA ASP A 339 -4.80 -12.09 3.22
C ASP A 339 -4.55 -11.12 2.05
N VAL A 340 -3.51 -10.26 2.17
CA VAL A 340 -3.11 -9.29 1.12
C VAL A 340 -2.38 -9.99 -0.04
N ILE A 341 -1.61 -11.02 0.29
CA ILE A 341 -0.95 -11.90 -0.68
C ILE A 341 -1.13 -13.35 -0.26
N PRO A 342 -1.19 -14.28 -1.20
CA PRO A 342 -1.26 -15.69 -0.92
C PRO A 342 -0.06 -16.21 -0.11
N ASP A 343 -0.28 -17.28 0.64
CA ASP A 343 0.76 -17.89 1.49
C ASP A 343 1.88 -18.58 0.68
N ASP A 344 1.59 -19.00 -0.54
CA ASP A 344 2.53 -19.61 -1.50
C ASP A 344 3.24 -18.56 -2.39
N PHE A 345 2.91 -17.26 -2.28
CA PHE A 345 3.55 -16.21 -3.07
C PHE A 345 5.05 -16.13 -2.77
N ALA A 346 5.88 -16.38 -3.79
CA ALA A 346 7.33 -16.34 -3.69
C ALA A 346 7.90 -14.93 -3.87
N LEU A 347 8.69 -14.47 -2.90
CA LEU A 347 9.44 -13.22 -3.05
C LEU A 347 10.62 -13.42 -4.02
N ALA A 348 10.82 -12.44 -4.89
CA ALA A 348 11.99 -12.36 -5.77
C ALA A 348 13.18 -11.80 -4.99
N TYR A 349 14.16 -12.65 -4.73
CA TYR A 349 15.40 -12.24 -4.08
C TYR A 349 16.51 -12.05 -5.11
N SER A 350 16.91 -10.81 -5.35
CA SER A 350 18.02 -10.45 -6.23
C SER A 350 18.90 -9.37 -5.58
N PRO A 351 20.07 -9.07 -6.08
CA PRO A 351 20.91 -7.99 -5.58
C PRO A 351 20.39 -6.58 -5.95
N VAL A 352 19.39 -6.46 -6.83
CA VAL A 352 18.91 -5.17 -7.36
C VAL A 352 18.37 -4.25 -6.27
N PRO A 353 17.47 -4.68 -5.34
CA PRO A 353 17.00 -3.84 -4.25
C PRO A 353 18.12 -3.35 -3.35
N ALA A 354 19.08 -4.20 -3.03
CA ALA A 354 20.22 -3.84 -2.19
C ALA A 354 21.11 -2.78 -2.86
N LEU A 355 21.40 -2.94 -4.15
CA LEU A 355 22.17 -1.96 -4.90
C LEU A 355 21.42 -0.63 -5.03
N GLY A 356 20.13 -0.68 -5.33
CA GLY A 356 19.27 0.50 -5.37
C GLY A 356 19.23 1.23 -4.03
N ALA A 357 19.02 0.50 -2.94
CA ALA A 357 19.00 1.06 -1.59
C ALA A 357 20.35 1.71 -1.22
N LEU A 358 21.47 1.06 -1.54
CA LEU A 358 22.81 1.61 -1.28
C LEU A 358 23.04 2.91 -2.07
N VAL A 359 22.69 2.94 -3.36
CA VAL A 359 22.82 4.16 -4.19
C VAL A 359 21.97 5.29 -3.62
N VAL A 360 20.69 5.03 -3.33
CA VAL A 360 19.76 6.02 -2.80
C VAL A 360 20.22 6.57 -1.45
N VAL A 361 20.63 5.69 -0.53
CA VAL A 361 21.08 6.08 0.81
C VAL A 361 22.41 6.85 0.75
N LEU A 362 23.34 6.46 -0.13
CA LEU A 362 24.59 7.19 -0.31
C LEU A 362 24.37 8.59 -0.91
N LEU A 363 23.46 8.72 -1.89
CA LEU A 363 23.08 10.01 -2.46
C LEU A 363 22.40 10.90 -1.41
N THR A 364 21.50 10.33 -0.61
CA THR A 364 20.82 11.01 0.50
C THR A 364 21.82 11.50 1.54
N ALA A 365 22.75 10.65 1.96
CA ALA A 365 23.78 10.97 2.93
C ALA A 365 24.74 12.07 2.40
N TRP A 366 25.12 12.00 1.14
CA TRP A 366 25.95 13.00 0.49
C TRP A 366 25.24 14.35 0.37
N GLY A 367 23.97 14.36 -0.04
CA GLY A 367 23.16 15.57 -0.11
C GLY A 367 22.99 16.23 1.26
N ALA A 368 22.65 15.42 2.28
CA ALA A 368 22.54 15.87 3.67
C ALA A 368 23.86 16.44 4.21
N ALA A 369 24.99 15.77 3.92
CA ALA A 369 26.31 16.26 4.32
C ALA A 369 26.63 17.63 3.71
N ARG A 370 26.34 17.82 2.42
CA ARG A 370 26.53 19.11 1.75
C ARG A 370 25.66 20.22 2.33
N LEU A 371 24.41 19.92 2.63
CA LEU A 371 23.48 20.88 3.23
C LEU A 371 23.91 21.26 4.65
N ALA A 372 24.26 20.27 5.49
CA ALA A 372 24.69 20.48 6.87
C ALA A 372 26.01 21.28 6.97
N ALA A 373 26.97 21.01 6.07
CA ALA A 373 28.27 21.66 6.07
C ALA A 373 28.28 23.10 5.48
N ARG A 374 27.19 23.55 4.79
CA ARG A 374 27.16 24.85 4.09
C ARG A 374 27.44 26.04 5.01
N ARG A 375 26.83 26.10 6.20
CA ARG A 375 26.99 27.20 7.15
C ARG A 375 28.31 27.12 7.93
N PRO A 376 28.67 25.99 8.56
CA PRO A 376 29.93 25.87 9.30
C PRO A 376 31.17 26.12 8.46
N ALA A 377 31.15 25.73 7.17
CA ALA A 377 32.27 25.96 6.27
C ALA A 377 32.50 27.43 5.89
N ARG A 378 31.50 28.32 6.09
CA ARG A 378 31.57 29.76 5.78
C ARG A 378 31.70 30.66 7.00
N LEU A 379 31.74 30.10 8.21
CA LEU A 379 31.89 30.90 9.42
C LEU A 379 33.25 31.59 9.47
N ASP A 380 33.27 32.87 9.95
CA ASP A 380 34.47 33.57 10.19
C ASP A 380 35.20 32.98 11.41
N PRO A 381 36.51 32.65 11.35
CA PRO A 381 37.26 32.08 12.44
C PRO A 381 37.22 32.92 13.72
N VAL A 382 37.21 34.25 13.57
CA VAL A 382 37.22 35.21 14.71
C VAL A 382 35.87 35.18 15.42
N ASP A 383 34.77 35.16 14.69
CA ASP A 383 33.41 35.09 15.27
C ASP A 383 33.18 33.75 15.95
N ALA A 384 33.64 32.65 15.36
CA ALA A 384 33.50 31.31 15.93
C ALA A 384 34.27 31.11 17.26
N LEU A 385 35.36 31.84 17.45
CA LEU A 385 36.17 31.82 18.71
C LEU A 385 35.63 32.80 19.75
N ARG A 386 35.03 33.91 19.33
CA ARG A 386 34.43 34.93 20.21
C ARG A 386 33.06 34.53 20.77
N GLU A 387 32.31 33.73 20.06
CA GLU A 387 30.94 33.32 20.46
C GLU A 387 30.98 32.17 21.49
N GLY A 388 31.37 32.44 22.71
CA GLY A 388 30.99 31.58 23.84
C GLY A 388 29.51 31.69 24.24
N ALA A 389 28.71 32.61 23.71
CA ALA A 389 27.45 32.93 24.37
C ALA A 389 26.20 33.14 23.51
N SER A 390 26.23 33.50 22.27
CA SER A 390 24.93 33.73 21.60
C SER A 390 25.03 33.63 20.06
N GLY A 391 24.70 32.47 19.53
CA GLY A 391 24.42 32.36 18.11
C GLY A 391 23.16 33.15 17.73
N PRO A 392 23.07 33.68 16.49
CA PRO A 392 21.92 34.46 16.06
C PRO A 392 20.63 33.65 16.23
N THR A 393 19.73 34.18 17.08
CA THR A 393 18.43 33.54 17.44
C THR A 393 17.44 33.55 16.28
N ALA A 394 17.63 34.40 15.28
CA ALA A 394 16.71 34.53 14.16
C ALA A 394 16.97 33.51 13.04
N LEU A 395 15.89 32.93 12.51
CA LEU A 395 15.91 32.18 11.25
C LEU A 395 16.20 33.17 10.10
N GLY A 396 17.02 32.77 9.12
CA GLY A 396 17.20 33.60 7.92
C GLY A 396 15.85 33.80 7.22
N THR A 397 15.60 35.05 6.74
CA THR A 397 14.35 35.44 6.07
C THR A 397 13.96 34.49 4.93
N VAL A 398 14.92 34.06 4.13
CA VAL A 398 14.70 33.08 3.03
C VAL A 398 14.11 31.78 3.55
N ARG A 399 14.59 31.24 4.66
CA ARG A 399 14.08 30.00 5.25
C ARG A 399 12.65 30.15 5.76
N ILE A 400 12.34 31.30 6.37
CA ILE A 400 10.98 31.61 6.83
C ILE A 400 10.04 31.71 5.63
N VAL A 401 10.44 32.44 4.58
CA VAL A 401 9.63 32.59 3.36
C VAL A 401 9.38 31.25 2.70
N ILE A 402 10.41 30.41 2.48
CA ILE A 402 10.24 29.09 1.90
C ILE A 402 9.29 28.23 2.74
N GLY A 403 9.45 28.25 4.06
CA GLY A 403 8.58 27.46 4.94
C GLY A 403 7.12 27.95 4.94
N ILE A 404 6.88 29.25 4.91
CA ILE A 404 5.53 29.82 4.81
C ILE A 404 4.91 29.48 3.45
N VAL A 405 5.68 29.61 2.36
CA VAL A 405 5.21 29.24 1.01
C VAL A 405 4.84 27.76 0.96
N LEU A 406 5.67 26.87 1.53
CA LEU A 406 5.37 25.43 1.59
C LEU A 406 4.12 25.13 2.43
N LEU A 407 3.96 25.76 3.60
CA LEU A 407 2.75 25.58 4.40
C LEU A 407 1.50 26.11 3.66
N GLY A 408 1.61 27.30 3.03
CA GLY A 408 0.54 27.86 2.22
C GLY A 408 0.18 26.95 1.03
N ALA A 409 1.19 26.46 0.31
CA ALA A 409 1.01 25.51 -0.78
C ALA A 409 0.38 24.18 -0.31
N GLY A 410 0.82 23.65 0.84
CA GLY A 410 0.22 22.46 1.43
C GLY A 410 -1.24 22.66 1.85
N ILE A 411 -1.58 23.80 2.44
CA ILE A 411 -2.98 24.15 2.75
C ILE A 411 -3.78 24.29 1.45
N ALA A 412 -3.26 25.00 0.45
CA ALA A 412 -3.93 25.14 -0.85
C ALA A 412 -4.17 23.78 -1.50
N LEU A 413 -3.17 22.90 -1.46
CA LEU A 413 -3.27 21.54 -1.99
C LEU A 413 -4.27 20.67 -1.18
N SER A 414 -4.42 20.92 0.13
CA SER A 414 -5.44 20.28 0.97
C SER A 414 -6.87 20.67 0.59
N LEU A 415 -7.06 21.80 -0.11
CA LEU A 415 -8.37 22.25 -0.58
C LEU A 415 -8.72 21.67 -1.97
N VAL A 416 -7.77 21.10 -2.68
CA VAL A 416 -7.99 20.52 -4.03
C VAL A 416 -9.09 19.45 -4.02
N PRO A 417 -9.22 18.56 -3.02
CA PRO A 417 -10.30 17.59 -2.94
C PRO A 417 -11.72 18.19 -2.94
N ILE A 418 -11.86 19.47 -2.63
CA ILE A 418 -13.17 20.14 -2.67
C ILE A 418 -13.68 20.30 -4.13
N TRP A 419 -12.74 20.43 -5.08
CA TRP A 419 -13.09 20.62 -6.50
C TRP A 419 -12.80 19.38 -7.36
N LEU A 420 -11.86 18.54 -6.92
CA LEU A 420 -11.51 17.27 -7.59
C LEU A 420 -11.86 16.14 -6.64
N ARG A 421 -12.64 15.15 -7.11
CA ARG A 421 -13.01 13.96 -6.35
C ARG A 421 -12.29 12.73 -6.91
N GLY A 422 -12.47 11.58 -6.27
CA GLY A 422 -11.88 10.31 -6.71
C GLY A 422 -10.39 10.19 -6.42
N GLU A 423 -9.67 9.40 -7.20
CA GLU A 423 -8.24 9.11 -7.00
C GLU A 423 -7.35 10.35 -7.04
N ALA A 424 -7.68 11.34 -7.90
CA ALA A 424 -6.95 12.59 -7.99
C ALA A 424 -7.03 13.39 -6.68
N ALA A 425 -8.17 13.35 -5.98
CA ALA A 425 -8.34 13.97 -4.67
C ALA A 425 -7.48 13.28 -3.61
N ALA A 426 -7.46 11.95 -3.58
CA ALA A 426 -6.62 11.18 -2.66
C ALA A 426 -5.12 11.47 -2.89
N GLY A 427 -4.68 11.50 -4.14
CA GLY A 427 -3.31 11.87 -4.52
C GLY A 427 -2.94 13.29 -4.12
N ALA A 428 -3.85 14.26 -4.32
CA ALA A 428 -3.66 15.65 -3.89
C ALA A 428 -3.54 15.76 -2.36
N ALA A 429 -4.36 15.05 -1.61
CA ALA A 429 -4.32 15.05 -0.15
C ALA A 429 -3.05 14.40 0.41
N ALA A 430 -2.61 13.29 -0.16
CA ALA A 430 -1.33 12.65 0.20
C ALA A 430 -0.16 13.61 -0.07
N SER A 431 -0.18 14.28 -1.22
CA SER A 431 0.82 15.29 -1.58
C SER A 431 0.77 16.51 -0.67
N ALA A 432 -0.44 16.95 -0.27
CA ALA A 432 -0.64 18.04 0.67
C ALA A 432 -0.01 17.75 2.03
N ALA A 433 -0.26 16.54 2.57
CA ALA A 433 0.35 16.10 3.82
C ALA A 433 1.87 16.16 3.76
N LEU A 434 2.48 15.66 2.67
CA LEU A 434 3.92 15.70 2.42
C LEU A 434 4.47 17.13 2.40
N VAL A 435 3.84 18.04 1.65
CA VAL A 435 4.25 19.43 1.53
C VAL A 435 4.14 20.16 2.86
N LEU A 436 3.04 19.94 3.62
CA LEU A 436 2.86 20.48 4.98
C LEU A 436 3.95 19.99 5.93
N ILE A 437 4.28 18.72 5.88
CA ILE A 437 5.35 18.09 6.65
C ILE A 437 6.70 18.74 6.35
N ILE A 438 7.05 18.91 5.06
CA ILE A 438 8.30 19.57 4.65
C ILE A 438 8.30 21.05 5.12
N GLY A 439 7.19 21.76 4.94
CA GLY A 439 7.03 23.14 5.39
C GLY A 439 7.20 23.30 6.90
N ALA A 440 6.56 22.40 7.68
CA ALA A 440 6.69 22.39 9.13
C ALA A 440 8.11 22.08 9.58
N ALA A 441 8.80 21.21 8.90
CA ALA A 441 10.17 20.89 9.20
C ALA A 441 11.15 22.04 8.88
N VAL A 442 10.92 22.76 7.78
CA VAL A 442 11.69 23.98 7.46
C VAL A 442 11.46 25.05 8.52
N LEU A 443 10.20 25.24 8.96
CA LEU A 443 9.82 26.20 10.00
C LEU A 443 9.96 25.69 11.43
N GLY A 444 10.33 24.44 11.65
CA GLY A 444 10.32 23.77 12.95
C GLY A 444 10.86 24.61 14.11
N PRO A 445 12.05 25.26 14.02
CA PRO A 445 12.56 26.09 15.11
C PRO A 445 11.67 27.31 15.41
N TRP A 446 11.00 27.88 14.41
CA TRP A 446 10.07 28.98 14.59
C TRP A 446 8.76 28.52 15.22
N LEU A 447 8.18 27.44 14.72
CA LEU A 447 6.96 26.83 15.25
C LEU A 447 7.12 26.45 16.72
N VAL A 448 8.23 25.78 17.04
CA VAL A 448 8.56 25.41 18.41
C VAL A 448 8.78 26.64 19.31
N ALA A 449 9.45 27.68 18.82
CA ALA A 449 9.63 28.93 19.57
C ALA A 449 8.29 29.62 19.88
N VAL A 450 7.35 29.63 18.93
CA VAL A 450 6.00 30.17 19.12
C VAL A 450 5.23 29.31 20.14
N ALA A 451 5.25 27.99 19.98
CA ALA A 451 4.56 27.08 20.88
C ALA A 451 5.11 27.16 22.33
N VAL A 452 6.43 27.25 22.50
CA VAL A 452 7.06 27.43 23.83
C VAL A 452 6.70 28.77 24.44
N ARG A 453 6.62 29.87 23.65
CA ARG A 453 6.13 31.16 24.14
C ARG A 453 4.71 31.07 24.65
N GLY A 454 3.83 30.42 23.90
CA GLY A 454 2.45 30.17 24.33
C GLY A 454 2.40 29.37 25.64
N ALA A 455 3.18 28.30 25.72
CA ALA A 455 3.30 27.49 26.93
C ALA A 455 3.85 28.30 28.13
N GLN A 456 4.77 29.23 27.90
CA GLN A 456 5.33 30.08 28.95
C GLN A 456 4.27 31.03 29.53
N VAL A 457 3.38 31.58 28.71
CA VAL A 457 2.27 32.42 29.17
C VAL A 457 1.35 31.66 30.13
N VAL A 458 1.08 30.39 29.83
CA VAL A 458 0.17 29.54 30.60
C VAL A 458 0.85 28.91 31.81
N LEU A 459 2.03 28.32 31.61
CA LEU A 459 2.73 27.50 32.62
C LEU A 459 3.82 28.25 33.38
N GLY A 460 4.36 29.35 32.85
CA GLY A 460 5.53 30.00 33.40
C GLY A 460 5.32 30.62 34.81
N ARG A 461 4.07 30.79 35.23
CA ARG A 461 3.67 31.31 36.55
C ARG A 461 3.26 30.23 37.54
N THR A 462 3.23 28.96 37.15
CA THR A 462 2.70 27.86 37.99
C THR A 462 3.73 27.31 38.99
N SER A 463 5.01 27.24 38.60
CA SER A 463 6.10 26.79 39.48
C SER A 463 7.47 27.23 38.98
N PRO A 464 8.49 27.31 39.85
CA PRO A 464 9.85 27.62 39.44
C PRO A 464 10.40 26.62 38.40
N SER A 465 10.06 25.34 38.51
CA SER A 465 10.43 24.31 37.55
C SER A 465 9.81 24.52 36.19
N ALA A 466 8.55 24.98 36.12
CA ALA A 466 7.83 25.28 34.87
C ALA A 466 8.39 26.53 34.19
N PHE A 467 8.72 27.57 35.01
CA PHE A 467 9.41 28.75 34.50
C PHE A 467 10.76 28.40 33.88
N LEU A 468 11.60 27.63 34.61
CA LEU A 468 12.91 27.20 34.11
C LEU A 468 12.77 26.31 32.84
N ALA A 469 11.81 25.37 32.79
CA ALA A 469 11.59 24.52 31.64
C ALA A 469 11.19 25.32 30.40
N THR A 470 10.27 26.27 30.54
CA THR A 470 9.79 27.11 29.42
C THR A 470 10.84 28.14 28.99
N ALA A 471 11.53 28.81 29.94
CA ALA A 471 12.62 29.75 29.67
C ALA A 471 13.79 29.06 28.95
N ASN A 472 14.20 27.88 29.44
CA ASN A 472 15.22 27.04 28.78
C ASN A 472 14.79 26.58 27.41
N GLY A 473 13.52 26.18 27.28
CA GLY A 473 12.92 25.81 25.97
C GLY A 473 12.98 26.96 24.97
N GLN A 474 12.69 28.19 25.41
CA GLN A 474 12.73 29.36 24.55
C GLN A 474 14.17 29.71 24.11
N ALA A 475 15.14 29.65 25.07
CA ALA A 475 16.56 29.88 24.77
C ALA A 475 17.13 28.83 23.80
N ASN A 476 16.65 27.59 23.87
CA ASN A 476 17.12 26.45 23.08
C ASN A 476 16.12 25.93 22.05
N SER A 477 15.23 26.77 21.53
CA SER A 477 14.12 26.38 20.62
C SER A 477 14.57 25.62 19.37
N ARG A 478 15.76 25.90 18.81
CA ARG A 478 16.35 25.17 17.68
C ARG A 478 16.69 23.72 18.01
N ARG A 479 17.17 23.48 19.21
CA ARG A 479 17.49 22.14 19.70
C ARG A 479 16.22 21.37 20.00
N LEU A 480 15.26 22.01 20.66
CA LEU A 480 13.93 21.43 20.89
C LEU A 480 13.22 21.08 19.58
N ALA A 481 13.35 21.90 18.53
CA ALA A 481 12.79 21.60 17.23
C ALA A 481 13.37 20.30 16.64
N GLY A 482 14.65 19.99 16.88
CA GLY A 482 15.25 18.72 16.48
C GLY A 482 14.59 17.51 17.12
N ALA A 483 13.97 17.68 18.30
CA ALA A 483 13.23 16.62 18.99
C ALA A 483 11.73 16.62 18.64
N VAL A 484 11.10 17.81 18.65
CA VAL A 484 9.66 18.01 18.42
C VAL A 484 9.27 17.67 16.98
N THR A 485 10.07 18.13 16.00
CA THR A 485 9.70 17.99 14.59
C THR A 485 9.54 16.54 14.14
N PRO A 486 10.45 15.59 14.43
CA PRO A 486 10.25 14.20 14.03
C PRO A 486 9.05 13.54 14.71
N ILE A 487 8.74 13.89 15.96
CA ILE A 487 7.60 13.36 16.69
C ILE A 487 6.29 13.90 16.09
N ALA A 488 6.22 15.23 15.87
CA ALA A 488 5.08 15.87 15.24
C ALA A 488 4.83 15.32 13.83
N LEU A 489 5.90 15.06 13.07
CA LEU A 489 5.87 14.43 11.77
C LEU A 489 5.27 13.01 11.85
N GLY A 490 5.73 12.21 12.82
CA GLY A 490 5.20 10.86 13.03
C GLY A 490 3.73 10.86 13.38
N ILE A 491 3.29 11.81 14.22
CA ILE A 491 1.88 11.96 14.58
C ILE A 491 1.06 12.41 13.35
N ALA A 492 1.52 13.43 12.62
CA ALA A 492 0.81 13.95 11.46
C ALA A 492 0.67 12.87 10.37
N LEU A 493 1.77 12.19 10.04
CA LEU A 493 1.78 11.13 9.05
C LEU A 493 0.90 9.94 9.49
N GLY A 494 1.01 9.54 10.76
CA GLY A 494 0.20 8.45 11.30
C GLY A 494 -1.30 8.75 11.29
N LEU A 495 -1.69 9.99 11.62
CA LEU A 495 -3.10 10.41 11.58
C LEU A 495 -3.64 10.47 10.14
N VAL A 496 -2.84 10.98 9.19
CA VAL A 496 -3.25 11.02 7.78
C VAL A 496 -3.34 9.61 7.19
N GLN A 497 -2.36 8.74 7.50
CA GLN A 497 -2.33 7.37 7.02
C GLN A 497 -3.48 6.50 7.54
N LEU A 498 -3.96 6.78 8.75
CA LEU A 498 -5.13 6.13 9.35
C LEU A 498 -6.44 6.79 8.91
N GLY A 499 -6.46 8.12 8.88
CA GLY A 499 -7.70 8.87 8.70
C GLY A 499 -8.17 8.94 7.25
N ALA A 500 -7.25 9.07 6.28
CA ALA A 500 -7.66 9.21 4.88
C ALA A 500 -8.38 7.96 4.35
N PRO A 501 -7.85 6.73 4.51
CA PRO A 501 -8.60 5.54 4.12
C PRO A 501 -9.89 5.33 4.92
N ALA A 502 -9.88 5.69 6.21
CA ALA A 502 -11.06 5.53 7.05
C ALA A 502 -12.22 6.43 6.61
N ILE A 503 -11.93 7.68 6.15
CA ILE A 503 -12.95 8.58 5.61
C ILE A 503 -13.55 8.00 4.32
N VAL A 504 -12.71 7.44 3.44
CA VAL A 504 -13.16 6.81 2.20
C VAL A 504 -14.04 5.59 2.49
N ALA A 505 -13.58 4.71 3.38
CA ALA A 505 -14.31 3.50 3.76
C ALA A 505 -15.64 3.81 4.46
N ASP A 506 -15.67 4.81 5.36
CA ASP A 506 -16.89 5.25 6.04
C ASP A 506 -17.93 5.77 5.03
N GLU A 507 -17.50 6.56 4.06
CA GLU A 507 -18.40 7.07 3.01
C GLU A 507 -18.84 5.95 2.06
N ALA A 508 -17.95 5.05 1.64
CA ALA A 508 -18.28 3.91 0.80
C ALA A 508 -19.33 3.00 1.49
N SER A 509 -19.12 2.71 2.77
CA SER A 509 -20.07 1.93 3.59
C SER A 509 -21.40 2.66 3.76
N SER A 510 -21.38 3.97 3.99
CA SER A 510 -22.61 4.79 4.08
C SER A 510 -23.39 4.76 2.77
N GLN A 511 -22.70 4.95 1.63
CA GLN A 511 -23.34 4.89 0.30
C GLN A 511 -23.91 3.50 -0.02
N ALA A 512 -23.18 2.43 0.30
CA ALA A 512 -23.65 1.07 0.10
C ALA A 512 -24.88 0.75 0.98
N THR A 513 -24.86 1.17 2.24
CA THR A 513 -25.97 0.95 3.16
C THR A 513 -27.22 1.76 2.80
N GLU A 514 -27.03 3.03 2.42
CA GLU A 514 -28.15 3.91 2.04
C GLU A 514 -28.69 3.60 0.64
N GLY A 515 -27.84 3.05 -0.25
CA GLY A 515 -28.18 2.81 -1.64
C GLY A 515 -28.77 1.42 -1.90
N VAL A 516 -28.62 0.45 -1.02
CA VAL A 516 -29.33 -0.83 -1.12
C VAL A 516 -30.67 -0.73 -0.41
N THR A 517 -31.75 -0.76 -1.19
CA THR A 517 -33.12 -0.74 -0.70
C THR A 517 -33.70 -2.16 -0.53
N ALA A 518 -33.01 -3.17 -1.08
CA ALA A 518 -33.37 -4.59 -0.95
C ALA A 518 -33.33 -5.06 0.51
N ASP A 519 -34.25 -5.95 0.87
CA ASP A 519 -34.34 -6.55 2.21
C ASP A 519 -33.30 -7.64 2.43
N LEU A 520 -33.05 -8.44 1.37
CA LEU A 520 -32.17 -9.60 1.41
C LEU A 520 -31.16 -9.59 0.29
N ARG A 521 -30.06 -10.30 0.52
CA ARG A 521 -29.01 -10.53 -0.48
C ARG A 521 -28.65 -12.01 -0.52
N VAL A 522 -28.70 -12.60 -1.70
CA VAL A 522 -28.33 -14.01 -1.95
C VAL A 522 -26.90 -14.05 -2.49
N VAL A 523 -25.96 -14.62 -1.72
CA VAL A 523 -24.51 -14.56 -2.03
C VAL A 523 -23.90 -15.96 -2.02
N PRO A 524 -24.13 -16.77 -3.04
CA PRO A 524 -23.51 -18.09 -3.12
C PRO A 524 -22.02 -17.97 -3.52
N PRO A 525 -21.14 -18.85 -3.03
CA PRO A 525 -19.70 -18.77 -3.26
C PRO A 525 -19.28 -18.83 -4.73
N ALA A 526 -20.06 -19.50 -5.59
CA ALA A 526 -19.76 -19.68 -7.01
C ALA A 526 -20.62 -18.82 -7.96
N GLY A 527 -21.45 -17.91 -7.43
CA GLY A 527 -22.38 -17.10 -8.20
C GLY A 527 -23.74 -17.78 -8.45
N LEU A 528 -24.66 -17.07 -9.11
CA LEU A 528 -26.03 -17.46 -9.39
C LEU A 528 -26.27 -17.62 -10.89
N SER A 529 -26.82 -18.76 -11.27
CA SER A 529 -27.27 -19.03 -12.62
C SER A 529 -28.71 -18.52 -12.86
N ALA A 530 -29.11 -18.34 -14.11
CA ALA A 530 -30.46 -17.94 -14.44
C ALA A 530 -31.56 -18.89 -13.88
N PRO A 531 -31.39 -20.24 -13.88
CA PRO A 531 -32.34 -21.11 -13.22
C PRO A 531 -32.45 -20.91 -11.70
N ALA A 532 -31.32 -20.61 -11.01
CA ALA A 532 -31.36 -20.33 -9.58
C ALA A 532 -32.07 -19.01 -9.29
N LEU A 533 -31.80 -17.98 -10.10
CA LEU A 533 -32.51 -16.68 -9.99
C LEU A 533 -34.01 -16.84 -10.19
N ALA A 534 -34.41 -17.62 -11.22
CA ALA A 534 -35.84 -17.92 -11.47
C ALA A 534 -36.47 -18.66 -10.28
N ALA A 535 -35.77 -19.64 -9.70
CA ALA A 535 -36.27 -20.36 -8.53
C ALA A 535 -36.43 -19.44 -7.29
N VAL A 536 -35.61 -18.41 -7.13
CA VAL A 536 -35.78 -17.39 -6.09
C VAL A 536 -36.97 -16.49 -6.42
N ALA A 537 -37.11 -16.03 -7.67
CA ALA A 537 -38.21 -15.18 -8.12
C ALA A 537 -39.58 -15.87 -8.04
N ASP A 538 -39.63 -17.20 -8.20
CA ASP A 538 -40.87 -18.00 -8.10
C ASP A 538 -41.37 -18.17 -6.64
N GLN A 539 -40.62 -17.70 -5.63
CA GLN A 539 -41.08 -17.78 -4.24
C GLN A 539 -42.17 -16.72 -3.97
N PRO A 540 -43.32 -17.12 -3.39
CA PRO A 540 -44.45 -16.20 -3.19
C PRO A 540 -44.14 -15.02 -2.25
N GLU A 541 -43.12 -15.16 -1.40
CA GLU A 541 -42.65 -14.13 -0.47
C GLU A 541 -41.69 -13.14 -1.05
N VAL A 542 -41.29 -13.33 -2.32
CA VAL A 542 -40.34 -12.49 -3.05
C VAL A 542 -41.10 -11.55 -3.97
N ALA A 543 -40.94 -10.25 -3.78
CA ALA A 543 -41.57 -9.22 -4.62
C ALA A 543 -40.74 -8.91 -5.89
N ALA A 544 -39.43 -8.80 -5.75
CA ALA A 544 -38.50 -8.59 -6.87
C ALA A 544 -37.15 -9.24 -6.62
N VAL A 545 -36.51 -9.70 -7.68
CA VAL A 545 -35.12 -10.22 -7.67
C VAL A 545 -34.32 -9.50 -8.74
N SER A 546 -33.25 -8.85 -8.33
CA SER A 546 -32.32 -8.20 -9.26
C SER A 546 -30.97 -8.90 -9.19
N PRO A 547 -30.51 -9.53 -10.29
CA PRO A 547 -29.15 -10.07 -10.37
C PRO A 547 -28.15 -8.93 -10.42
N VAL A 548 -27.03 -9.10 -9.75
CA VAL A 548 -25.92 -8.17 -9.79
C VAL A 548 -24.65 -8.91 -10.17
N THR A 549 -24.03 -8.45 -11.26
CA THR A 549 -22.75 -8.96 -11.75
C THR A 549 -21.67 -7.91 -11.52
N VAL A 550 -20.63 -8.25 -10.78
CA VAL A 550 -19.49 -7.36 -10.51
C VAL A 550 -18.28 -7.83 -11.30
N SER A 551 -17.70 -6.93 -12.09
CA SER A 551 -16.51 -7.16 -12.87
C SER A 551 -15.64 -5.90 -12.88
N GLN A 552 -14.70 -5.83 -13.80
CA GLN A 552 -13.78 -4.73 -14.01
C GLN A 552 -14.00 -4.15 -15.42
N SER A 553 -13.82 -2.84 -15.55
CA SER A 553 -13.64 -2.21 -16.85
C SER A 553 -12.37 -1.36 -16.87
N VAL A 554 -11.74 -1.27 -18.03
CA VAL A 554 -10.58 -0.41 -18.28
C VAL A 554 -10.98 0.65 -19.28
N LEU A 555 -11.26 1.86 -18.82
CA LEU A 555 -11.72 2.96 -19.65
C LEU A 555 -10.57 3.84 -20.11
N SER A 556 -10.65 4.32 -21.34
CA SER A 556 -9.66 5.19 -21.96
C SER A 556 -10.10 6.65 -21.88
N TYR A 557 -9.20 7.55 -21.54
CA TYR A 557 -9.48 8.99 -21.50
C TYR A 557 -8.23 9.80 -21.89
N ARG A 558 -8.41 11.09 -22.14
CA ARG A 558 -7.32 12.01 -22.41
C ARG A 558 -7.01 12.86 -21.18
N THR A 559 -5.74 12.90 -20.82
CA THR A 559 -5.22 13.77 -19.76
C THR A 559 -5.23 15.25 -20.18
N PHE A 560 -4.90 16.17 -19.26
CA PHE A 560 -4.87 17.62 -19.55
C PHE A 560 -3.81 18.03 -20.58
N ASP A 561 -2.74 17.27 -20.70
CA ASP A 561 -1.66 17.47 -21.68
C ASP A 561 -1.95 16.80 -23.04
N GLY A 562 -3.11 16.13 -23.16
CA GLY A 562 -3.54 15.47 -24.40
C GLY A 562 -3.02 14.05 -24.60
N THR A 563 -2.32 13.49 -23.61
CA THR A 563 -1.88 12.08 -23.65
C THR A 563 -3.04 11.13 -23.40
N ASP A 564 -3.04 9.98 -24.08
CA ASP A 564 -4.01 8.93 -23.83
C ASP A 564 -3.64 8.21 -22.53
N ALA A 565 -4.60 8.11 -21.61
CA ALA A 565 -4.49 7.41 -20.36
C ALA A 565 -5.61 6.36 -20.24
N ARG A 566 -5.43 5.45 -19.31
CA ARG A 566 -6.41 4.41 -18.99
C ARG A 566 -6.61 4.36 -17.49
N THR A 567 -7.85 4.11 -17.09
CA THR A 567 -8.23 3.96 -15.69
C THR A 567 -9.02 2.69 -15.50
N GLU A 568 -8.72 1.97 -14.45
CA GLU A 568 -9.47 0.83 -13.98
C GLU A 568 -10.70 1.33 -13.21
N GLN A 569 -11.86 0.73 -13.48
CA GLN A 569 -13.12 1.03 -12.78
C GLN A 569 -13.82 -0.28 -12.43
N VAL A 570 -14.44 -0.31 -11.26
CA VAL A 570 -15.39 -1.39 -10.95
C VAL A 570 -16.59 -1.23 -11.85
N LEU A 571 -16.92 -2.31 -12.55
CA LEU A 571 -18.08 -2.44 -13.42
C LEU A 571 -19.15 -3.26 -12.73
N GLN A 572 -20.32 -2.68 -12.54
CA GLN A 572 -21.50 -3.35 -11.99
C GLN A 572 -22.52 -3.56 -13.09
N GLY A 573 -22.96 -4.79 -13.29
CA GLY A 573 -24.12 -5.13 -14.10
C GLY A 573 -25.35 -5.22 -13.21
N ILE A 574 -26.42 -4.52 -13.55
CA ILE A 574 -27.73 -4.56 -12.89
C ILE A 574 -28.82 -4.80 -13.91
N ASP A 575 -29.92 -5.38 -13.49
CA ASP A 575 -31.12 -5.47 -14.35
C ASP A 575 -31.91 -4.15 -14.29
N PRO A 576 -31.97 -3.34 -15.38
CA PRO A 576 -32.68 -2.06 -15.38
C PRO A 576 -34.15 -2.18 -14.99
N ALA A 577 -34.81 -3.31 -15.31
CA ALA A 577 -36.22 -3.50 -15.01
C ALA A 577 -36.56 -3.63 -13.51
N THR A 578 -35.58 -4.06 -12.69
CA THR A 578 -35.76 -4.32 -11.27
C THR A 578 -34.85 -3.45 -10.39
N ALA A 579 -34.01 -2.63 -10.98
CA ALA A 579 -33.01 -1.85 -10.28
C ALA A 579 -33.62 -0.90 -9.23
N ASP A 580 -34.67 -0.17 -9.59
CA ASP A 580 -35.33 0.81 -8.73
C ASP A 580 -36.00 0.19 -7.48
N ASP A 581 -36.37 -1.11 -7.56
CA ASP A 581 -36.98 -1.82 -6.43
C ASP A 581 -35.96 -2.21 -5.36
N VAL A 582 -34.66 -2.30 -5.74
CA VAL A 582 -33.61 -2.88 -4.88
C VAL A 582 -32.42 -1.96 -4.64
N LEU A 583 -32.26 -0.92 -5.47
CA LEU A 583 -31.11 -0.01 -5.46
C LEU A 583 -31.53 1.45 -5.64
N ASP A 584 -30.93 2.34 -4.89
CA ASP A 584 -30.94 3.79 -5.12
C ASP A 584 -29.50 4.26 -5.35
N LEU A 585 -29.09 4.40 -6.59
CA LEU A 585 -27.76 4.94 -6.96
C LEU A 585 -27.67 6.45 -6.84
N ARG A 586 -28.79 7.13 -6.55
CA ARG A 586 -28.92 8.57 -6.52
C ARG A 586 -28.54 9.21 -7.84
N VAL A 587 -29.31 8.90 -8.89
CA VAL A 587 -29.11 9.44 -10.22
C VAL A 587 -29.30 10.96 -10.20
N SER A 588 -28.29 11.69 -10.70
CA SER A 588 -28.31 13.15 -10.79
C SER A 588 -28.68 13.65 -12.19
N GLU A 589 -28.37 12.88 -13.24
CA GLU A 589 -28.68 13.19 -14.64
C GLU A 589 -29.05 11.90 -15.38
N GLY A 590 -30.05 11.96 -16.26
CA GLY A 590 -30.51 10.79 -17.04
C GLY A 590 -31.41 9.83 -16.26
N SER A 591 -31.55 8.59 -16.72
CA SER A 591 -32.32 7.49 -16.07
C SER A 591 -31.64 6.16 -16.18
N LEU A 592 -31.79 5.28 -15.15
CA LEU A 592 -31.36 3.90 -15.22
C LEU A 592 -32.25 3.04 -16.11
N ASP A 593 -33.49 3.46 -16.39
CA ASP A 593 -34.39 2.79 -17.34
C ASP A 593 -33.80 2.74 -18.76
N ASP A 594 -32.92 3.70 -19.09
CA ASP A 594 -32.27 3.80 -20.40
C ASP A 594 -31.03 2.89 -20.54
N LEU A 595 -30.67 2.09 -19.50
CA LEU A 595 -29.48 1.23 -19.50
C LEU A 595 -29.59 -0.01 -20.39
N GLY A 596 -30.73 -0.28 -21.01
CA GLY A 596 -30.92 -1.52 -21.78
C GLY A 596 -29.95 -1.68 -22.95
N GLY A 597 -29.35 -2.87 -23.06
CA GLY A 597 -28.42 -3.23 -24.14
C GLY A 597 -26.93 -3.13 -23.75
N ASP A 598 -26.06 -3.38 -24.73
CA ASP A 598 -24.60 -3.41 -24.57
C ASP A 598 -23.91 -2.09 -24.93
N ASP A 599 -24.65 -1.13 -25.42
CA ASP A 599 -24.23 0.17 -25.95
C ASP A 599 -24.56 1.35 -24.99
N HIS A 600 -25.14 1.08 -23.84
CA HIS A 600 -25.49 2.09 -22.83
C HIS A 600 -24.75 1.90 -21.50
N VAL A 601 -24.41 3.02 -20.85
CA VAL A 601 -23.67 3.01 -19.57
C VAL A 601 -24.14 4.14 -18.67
N ALA A 602 -24.24 3.85 -17.37
CA ALA A 602 -24.31 4.85 -16.32
C ALA A 602 -22.94 5.00 -15.65
N LEU A 603 -22.54 6.22 -15.40
CA LEU A 603 -21.27 6.53 -14.75
C LEU A 603 -21.48 7.17 -13.40
N SER A 604 -20.61 6.85 -12.44
CA SER A 604 -20.54 7.68 -11.24
C SER A 604 -20.06 9.08 -11.59
N SER A 605 -20.50 10.07 -10.84
CA SER A 605 -20.09 11.47 -11.02
C SER A 605 -18.58 11.65 -10.94
N ASP A 606 -17.86 10.76 -10.24
CA ASP A 606 -16.39 10.75 -10.17
C ASP A 606 -15.74 10.16 -11.42
N ALA A 607 -16.31 9.07 -11.95
CA ALA A 607 -15.86 8.48 -13.21
C ALA A 607 -16.11 9.44 -14.38
N ALA A 608 -17.30 10.02 -14.48
CA ALA A 608 -17.67 10.99 -15.52
C ALA A 608 -16.73 12.21 -15.54
N ARG A 609 -16.40 12.75 -14.36
CA ARG A 609 -15.42 13.83 -14.25
C ARG A 609 -14.00 13.43 -14.63
N THR A 610 -13.56 12.23 -14.24
CA THR A 610 -12.23 11.69 -14.57
C THR A 610 -12.08 11.50 -16.06
N LEU A 611 -13.09 10.91 -16.69
CA LEU A 611 -13.17 10.68 -18.13
C LEU A 611 -13.49 11.95 -18.93
N ARG A 612 -14.07 12.98 -18.27
CA ARG A 612 -14.53 14.24 -18.85
C ARG A 612 -15.65 14.06 -19.87
N VAL A 613 -16.60 13.25 -19.51
CA VAL A 613 -17.80 12.96 -20.30
C VAL A 613 -19.04 13.37 -19.54
N GLY A 614 -20.09 13.71 -20.26
CA GLY A 614 -21.42 14.03 -19.77
C GLY A 614 -22.47 13.12 -20.39
N LEU A 615 -23.74 13.40 -20.07
CA LEU A 615 -24.87 12.67 -20.64
C LEU A 615 -24.85 12.75 -22.18
N GLY A 616 -25.03 11.63 -22.86
CA GLY A 616 -25.02 11.51 -24.33
C GLY A 616 -23.63 11.40 -24.95
N ASP A 617 -22.54 11.48 -24.18
CA ASP A 617 -21.18 11.27 -24.67
C ASP A 617 -20.86 9.76 -24.76
N GLU A 618 -19.96 9.38 -25.68
CA GLU A 618 -19.49 8.00 -25.85
C GLU A 618 -18.24 7.74 -24.98
N VAL A 619 -18.23 6.63 -24.25
CA VAL A 619 -17.07 6.09 -23.57
C VAL A 619 -16.52 4.89 -24.30
N ALA A 620 -15.19 4.75 -24.31
CA ALA A 620 -14.51 3.64 -24.94
C ALA A 620 -13.52 2.99 -23.96
N GLY A 621 -13.45 1.66 -24.01
CA GLY A 621 -12.59 0.90 -23.11
C GLY A 621 -12.57 -0.59 -23.42
N ARG A 622 -12.40 -1.36 -22.34
CA ARG A 622 -12.43 -2.82 -22.37
C ARG A 622 -13.19 -3.37 -21.16
N PHE A 623 -13.89 -4.48 -21.36
CA PHE A 623 -14.42 -5.29 -20.28
C PHE A 623 -13.30 -6.02 -19.54
N GLY A 624 -13.63 -6.67 -18.43
CA GLY A 624 -12.71 -7.44 -17.59
C GLY A 624 -12.01 -8.61 -18.30
N ASP A 625 -12.59 -9.15 -19.36
CA ASP A 625 -12.03 -10.19 -20.22
C ASP A 625 -11.20 -9.66 -21.41
N GLY A 626 -11.09 -8.31 -21.52
CA GLY A 626 -10.38 -7.65 -22.59
C GLY A 626 -11.19 -7.36 -23.85
N ALA A 627 -12.46 -7.78 -23.92
CA ALA A 627 -13.38 -7.42 -25.00
C ALA A 627 -13.54 -5.89 -25.08
N ARG A 628 -13.85 -5.39 -26.27
CA ARG A 628 -14.02 -3.95 -26.49
C ARG A 628 -15.33 -3.48 -25.88
N LEU A 629 -15.27 -2.39 -25.13
CA LEU A 629 -16.42 -1.66 -24.62
C LEU A 629 -16.55 -0.35 -25.35
N ARG A 630 -17.75 -0.06 -25.86
CA ARG A 630 -18.16 1.25 -26.36
C ARG A 630 -19.61 1.45 -25.98
N ALA A 631 -19.89 2.52 -25.26
CA ALA A 631 -21.24 2.78 -24.78
C ALA A 631 -21.50 4.29 -24.65
N GLU A 632 -22.75 4.69 -24.84
CA GLU A 632 -23.24 6.05 -24.60
C GLU A 632 -23.61 6.22 -23.13
N VAL A 633 -23.27 7.37 -22.55
CA VAL A 633 -23.61 7.70 -21.17
C VAL A 633 -25.07 8.11 -21.07
N VAL A 634 -25.92 7.26 -20.50
CA VAL A 634 -27.37 7.50 -20.35
C VAL A 634 -27.75 7.99 -18.95
N ALA A 635 -26.88 7.79 -17.95
CA ALA A 635 -27.13 8.30 -16.61
C ALA A 635 -25.82 8.64 -15.90
N ILE A 636 -25.90 9.61 -14.95
CA ILE A 636 -24.84 9.94 -14.03
C ILE A 636 -25.39 9.86 -12.61
N TYR A 637 -24.68 9.13 -11.72
CA TYR A 637 -25.11 8.87 -10.35
C TYR A 637 -24.05 9.29 -9.30
N GLU A 638 -24.48 9.53 -8.04
CA GLU A 638 -23.61 10.07 -6.99
C GLU A 638 -22.94 9.00 -6.11
N ARG A 639 -23.52 7.79 -5.96
CA ARG A 639 -23.05 6.76 -5.03
C ARG A 639 -21.98 5.84 -5.59
N GLY A 640 -20.98 6.41 -6.30
CA GLY A 640 -19.92 5.65 -6.96
C GLY A 640 -18.96 4.91 -6.02
N LEU A 641 -18.76 5.38 -4.80
CA LEU A 641 -17.89 4.69 -3.83
C LEU A 641 -18.52 3.40 -3.30
N GLY A 642 -19.84 3.35 -3.18
CA GLY A 642 -20.56 2.17 -2.70
C GLY A 642 -20.84 1.13 -3.80
N PHE A 643 -20.94 1.56 -5.06
CA PHE A 643 -21.43 0.73 -6.17
C PHE A 643 -20.49 0.64 -7.37
N GLY A 644 -19.33 1.28 -7.32
CA GLY A 644 -18.38 1.31 -8.42
C GLY A 644 -18.53 2.54 -9.33
N GLY A 645 -17.61 2.64 -10.30
CA GLY A 645 -17.54 3.79 -11.21
C GLY A 645 -18.42 3.66 -12.45
N VAL A 646 -18.79 2.44 -12.83
CA VAL A 646 -19.46 2.10 -14.07
C VAL A 646 -20.60 1.13 -13.80
N THR A 647 -21.78 1.40 -14.33
CA THR A 647 -22.95 0.52 -14.25
C THR A 647 -23.51 0.30 -15.66
N MET A 648 -23.82 -0.94 -16.01
CA MET A 648 -24.41 -1.34 -17.28
C MET A 648 -25.53 -2.37 -17.06
N ASP A 649 -26.24 -2.71 -18.13
CA ASP A 649 -27.17 -3.84 -18.11
C ASP A 649 -26.44 -5.14 -17.73
N GLU A 650 -27.00 -5.89 -16.80
CA GLU A 650 -26.44 -7.16 -16.34
C GLU A 650 -26.29 -8.16 -17.50
N ALA A 651 -27.26 -8.19 -18.41
CA ALA A 651 -27.22 -9.04 -19.57
C ALA A 651 -26.04 -8.72 -20.50
N ALA A 652 -25.57 -7.46 -20.53
CA ALA A 652 -24.38 -7.07 -21.29
C ALA A 652 -23.07 -7.38 -20.54
N VAL A 653 -23.06 -7.34 -19.20
CA VAL A 653 -21.82 -7.56 -18.41
C VAL A 653 -21.54 -9.04 -18.19
N ARG A 654 -22.55 -9.84 -17.88
CA ARG A 654 -22.41 -11.25 -17.52
C ARG A 654 -21.64 -12.09 -18.55
N PRO A 655 -21.83 -11.96 -19.87
CA PRO A 655 -21.06 -12.70 -20.87
C PRO A 655 -19.55 -12.38 -20.86
N HIS A 656 -19.15 -11.25 -20.24
CA HIS A 656 -17.76 -10.81 -20.13
C HIS A 656 -17.12 -11.17 -18.78
N THR A 657 -17.75 -12.06 -18.01
CA THR A 657 -17.19 -12.64 -16.78
C THR A 657 -16.71 -14.07 -17.02
N THR A 658 -15.73 -14.51 -16.26
CA THR A 658 -15.08 -15.82 -16.42
C THR A 658 -16.08 -16.98 -16.28
N ASN A 659 -17.08 -16.87 -15.39
CA ASN A 659 -18.03 -17.92 -15.07
C ASN A 659 -19.45 -17.69 -15.60
N GLY A 660 -19.75 -16.50 -16.17
CA GLY A 660 -21.07 -16.14 -16.69
C GLY A 660 -22.21 -16.20 -15.68
N LEU A 661 -21.90 -16.06 -14.40
CA LEU A 661 -22.86 -16.11 -13.31
C LEU A 661 -23.03 -14.73 -12.68
N ALA A 662 -24.22 -14.41 -12.21
CA ALA A 662 -24.42 -13.24 -11.36
C ALA A 662 -23.65 -13.42 -10.06
N THR A 663 -22.93 -12.38 -9.63
CA THR A 663 -22.12 -12.43 -8.40
C THR A 663 -22.99 -12.64 -7.16
N PHE A 664 -24.13 -11.97 -7.12
CA PHE A 664 -25.15 -12.08 -6.08
C PHE A 664 -26.49 -11.61 -6.65
N ALA A 665 -27.58 -11.81 -5.88
CA ALA A 665 -28.87 -11.24 -6.19
C ALA A 665 -29.37 -10.40 -5.01
N LEU A 666 -30.00 -9.28 -5.31
CA LEU A 666 -30.75 -8.46 -4.36
C LEU A 666 -32.22 -8.85 -4.44
N VAL A 667 -32.86 -8.95 -3.29
CA VAL A 667 -34.24 -9.43 -3.16
C VAL A 667 -35.04 -8.43 -2.34
N ALA A 668 -36.13 -7.92 -2.93
CA ALA A 668 -37.15 -7.15 -2.24
C ALA A 668 -38.28 -8.08 -1.80
N SER A 669 -38.82 -7.86 -0.59
CA SER A 669 -39.88 -8.68 -0.01
C SER A 669 -40.75 -7.87 0.96
N ASP A 670 -42.06 -8.16 0.96
CA ASP A 670 -42.97 -7.61 1.97
C ASP A 670 -42.84 -8.33 3.33
N ASP A 671 -42.27 -9.54 3.36
CA ASP A 671 -41.97 -10.33 4.57
C ASP A 671 -40.54 -10.90 4.46
N PRO A 672 -39.54 -10.15 4.90
CA PRO A 672 -38.15 -10.55 4.75
C PRO A 672 -37.78 -11.84 5.51
N ASP A 673 -38.43 -12.12 6.62
CA ASP A 673 -38.16 -13.34 7.40
C ASP A 673 -38.70 -14.59 6.69
N ALA A 674 -39.87 -14.52 6.10
CA ALA A 674 -40.45 -15.59 5.32
C ALA A 674 -39.67 -15.84 4.02
N ALA A 675 -39.32 -14.76 3.31
CA ALA A 675 -38.47 -14.82 2.09
C ALA A 675 -37.09 -15.43 2.39
N ARG A 676 -36.46 -15.04 3.53
CA ARG A 676 -35.20 -15.64 3.98
C ARG A 676 -35.32 -17.15 4.19
N ALA A 677 -36.39 -17.59 4.83
CA ALA A 677 -36.63 -19.03 5.05
C ALA A 677 -36.80 -19.76 3.72
N ALA A 678 -37.65 -19.25 2.82
CA ALA A 678 -37.89 -19.82 1.50
C ALA A 678 -36.64 -19.93 0.65
N VAL A 679 -35.81 -18.89 0.58
CA VAL A 679 -34.55 -18.90 -0.18
C VAL A 679 -33.49 -19.81 0.47
N THR A 680 -33.47 -19.88 1.81
CA THR A 680 -32.57 -20.81 2.52
C THR A 680 -32.98 -22.28 2.28
N ASP A 681 -34.25 -22.57 2.16
CA ASP A 681 -34.76 -23.92 1.83
C ASP A 681 -34.35 -24.35 0.40
N LEU A 682 -34.11 -23.39 -0.54
CA LEU A 682 -33.49 -23.69 -1.82
C LEU A 682 -31.98 -24.05 -1.66
N GLY A 683 -31.42 -23.88 -0.47
CA GLY A 683 -30.02 -24.16 -0.16
C GLY A 683 -29.09 -23.05 -0.57
N LEU A 684 -29.60 -21.84 -0.75
CA LEU A 684 -28.83 -20.65 -1.07
C LEU A 684 -28.51 -19.84 0.19
N PRO A 685 -27.29 -19.35 0.37
CA PRO A 685 -26.92 -18.52 1.51
C PRO A 685 -27.52 -17.12 1.35
N VAL A 686 -28.15 -16.64 2.41
CA VAL A 686 -28.87 -15.35 2.46
C VAL A 686 -28.24 -14.47 3.55
N ALA A 687 -27.95 -13.23 3.19
CA ALA A 687 -27.54 -12.16 4.08
C ALA A 687 -28.58 -11.03 4.10
N ASP A 688 -28.44 -10.07 5.00
CA ASP A 688 -29.26 -8.87 4.99
C ASP A 688 -28.94 -8.01 3.74
N GLY A 689 -29.94 -7.30 3.20
CA GLY A 689 -29.80 -6.57 1.94
C GLY A 689 -28.67 -5.56 1.94
N SER A 690 -28.56 -4.76 3.01
CA SER A 690 -27.48 -3.81 3.26
C SER A 690 -26.13 -4.45 3.64
N GLY A 691 -26.02 -5.77 3.52
CA GLY A 691 -24.96 -6.58 4.10
C GLY A 691 -23.53 -6.16 3.73
N GLU A 692 -22.70 -6.10 4.75
CA GLU A 692 -21.27 -5.75 4.71
C GLU A 692 -20.40 -6.64 3.79
N ALA A 693 -20.96 -7.71 3.19
CA ALA A 693 -20.18 -8.85 2.73
C ALA A 693 -19.29 -8.60 1.50
N ALA A 694 -19.66 -7.78 0.53
CA ALA A 694 -18.88 -7.67 -0.73
C ALA A 694 -17.65 -6.76 -0.63
N GLY A 695 -17.65 -5.79 0.29
CA GLY A 695 -16.52 -4.88 0.52
C GLY A 695 -15.69 -5.20 1.76
N ALA A 696 -16.24 -5.94 2.72
CA ALA A 696 -15.63 -6.14 4.03
C ALA A 696 -14.26 -6.87 3.99
N ASP A 697 -14.04 -7.76 3.05
CA ASP A 697 -12.76 -8.44 2.88
C ASP A 697 -11.70 -7.47 2.30
N ALA A 698 -12.07 -6.71 1.29
CA ALA A 698 -11.19 -5.69 0.70
C ALA A 698 -10.86 -4.58 1.72
N GLU A 699 -11.84 -4.15 2.51
CA GLU A 699 -11.61 -3.18 3.59
C GLU A 699 -10.69 -3.74 4.69
N ARG A 700 -10.86 -4.99 5.08
CA ARG A 700 -9.98 -5.67 6.05
C ARG A 700 -8.56 -5.78 5.53
N GLN A 701 -8.37 -6.18 4.27
CA GLN A 701 -7.06 -6.25 3.62
C GLN A 701 -6.41 -4.87 3.56
N GLN A 702 -7.14 -3.85 3.11
CA GLN A 702 -6.64 -2.47 3.05
C GLN A 702 -6.30 -1.93 4.44
N GLY A 703 -7.15 -2.18 5.44
CA GLY A 703 -6.91 -1.82 6.84
C GLY A 703 -5.64 -2.47 7.39
N TRP A 704 -5.39 -3.73 7.05
CA TRP A 704 -4.19 -4.46 7.44
C TRP A 704 -2.93 -3.91 6.77
N VAL A 705 -2.99 -3.62 5.47
CA VAL A 705 -1.90 -2.95 4.74
C VAL A 705 -1.53 -1.63 5.40
N ASN A 706 -2.53 -0.80 5.70
CA ASN A 706 -2.32 0.48 6.35
C ASN A 706 -1.72 0.33 7.76
N LEU A 707 -2.13 -0.69 8.52
CA LEU A 707 -1.56 -0.99 9.84
C LEU A 707 -0.10 -1.39 9.73
N VAL A 708 0.26 -2.29 8.82
CA VAL A 708 1.66 -2.72 8.59
C VAL A 708 2.52 -1.53 8.18
N ALA A 709 2.03 -0.70 7.25
CA ALA A 709 2.69 0.53 6.84
C ALA A 709 2.95 1.48 8.00
N LEU A 710 1.92 1.72 8.79
CA LEU A 710 1.98 2.58 9.96
C LEU A 710 3.03 2.09 10.96
N LEU A 711 3.03 0.79 11.26
CA LEU A 711 4.00 0.18 12.18
C LEU A 711 5.45 0.33 11.69
N VAL A 712 5.69 0.14 10.39
CA VAL A 712 7.01 0.29 9.76
C VAL A 712 7.48 1.74 9.85
N ILE A 713 6.64 2.70 9.47
CA ILE A 713 6.98 4.12 9.46
C ILE A 713 7.15 4.65 10.89
N LEU A 714 6.22 4.35 11.80
CA LEU A 714 6.32 4.76 13.20
C LEU A 714 7.50 4.12 13.91
N GLY A 715 7.80 2.85 13.62
CA GLY A 715 8.98 2.16 14.12
C GLY A 715 10.27 2.87 13.70
N TYR A 716 10.36 3.28 12.43
CA TYR A 716 11.50 4.06 11.94
C TYR A 716 11.62 5.41 12.65
N ILE A 717 10.52 6.16 12.71
CA ILE A 717 10.50 7.45 13.41
C ILE A 717 10.84 7.28 14.89
N ALA A 718 10.39 6.20 15.52
CA ALA A 718 10.71 5.87 16.91
C ALA A 718 12.22 5.72 17.15
N ILE A 719 12.90 4.95 16.29
CA ILE A 719 14.35 4.76 16.38
C ILE A 719 15.07 6.10 16.16
N ALA A 720 14.60 6.88 15.21
CA ALA A 720 15.17 8.18 14.89
C ALA A 720 15.00 9.20 16.01
N VAL A 721 13.81 9.27 16.60
CA VAL A 721 13.51 10.13 17.76
C VAL A 721 14.37 9.74 18.96
N ALA A 722 14.45 8.44 19.26
CA ALA A 722 15.27 7.94 20.35
C ALA A 722 16.75 8.32 20.16
N ASN A 723 17.27 8.14 18.94
CA ASN A 723 18.63 8.51 18.58
C ASN A 723 18.88 10.03 18.70
N THR A 724 17.98 10.85 18.16
CA THR A 724 18.11 12.31 18.19
C THR A 724 18.04 12.86 19.61
N LEU A 725 17.13 12.33 20.44
CA LEU A 725 16.99 12.73 21.84
C LEU A 725 18.18 12.28 22.67
N ALA A 726 18.74 11.09 22.41
CA ALA A 726 19.97 10.62 23.08
C ALA A 726 21.15 11.56 22.80
N MET A 727 21.35 11.95 21.52
CA MET A 727 22.38 12.89 21.13
C MET A 727 22.16 14.28 21.76
N ALA A 728 20.96 14.84 21.66
CA ALA A 728 20.63 16.16 22.22
C ALA A 728 20.81 16.24 23.75
N THR A 729 20.56 15.13 24.45
CA THR A 729 20.69 15.07 25.90
C THR A 729 22.14 14.85 26.36
N SER A 730 22.93 14.09 25.57
CA SER A 730 24.37 13.90 25.90
C SER A 730 25.15 15.21 25.84
N GLU A 731 24.78 16.17 25.01
CA GLU A 731 25.38 17.50 24.94
C GLU A 731 25.06 18.37 26.17
N ARG A 732 23.99 18.03 26.92
CA ARG A 732 23.54 18.78 28.13
C ARG A 732 24.15 18.30 29.42
N SER A 733 24.95 17.25 29.41
CA SER A 733 25.56 16.72 30.66
C SER A 733 26.27 17.80 31.46
N ARG A 734 27.00 18.70 30.79
CA ARG A 734 27.70 19.82 31.39
C ARG A 734 26.77 20.91 31.96
N GLU A 735 25.70 21.27 31.25
CA GLU A 735 24.69 22.23 31.72
C GLU A 735 24.01 21.70 32.99
N LEU A 736 23.66 20.42 33.02
CA LEU A 736 23.03 19.75 34.14
C LEU A 736 24.02 19.64 35.34
N ALA A 737 25.31 19.42 35.07
CA ALA A 737 26.37 19.43 36.07
C ALA A 737 26.56 20.81 36.66
N LEU A 738 26.59 21.89 35.86
CA LEU A 738 26.69 23.27 36.33
C LEU A 738 25.51 23.67 37.22
N LEU A 739 24.28 23.32 36.85
CA LEU A 739 23.08 23.58 37.67
C LEU A 739 23.19 22.91 39.04
N GLN A 740 23.74 21.67 39.10
CA GLN A 740 23.97 20.99 40.38
C GLN A 740 25.06 21.65 41.21
N LEU A 741 26.11 22.18 40.58
CA LEU A 741 27.18 22.94 41.30
C LEU A 741 26.70 24.29 41.86
N VAL A 742 25.75 24.94 41.16
CA VAL A 742 25.14 26.19 41.66
C VAL A 742 24.09 25.90 42.75
N GLY A 743 23.86 24.64 43.13
CA GLY A 743 23.02 24.25 44.26
C GLY A 743 21.64 23.66 43.88
N ALA A 744 21.36 23.43 42.62
CA ALA A 744 20.11 22.75 42.25
C ALA A 744 20.15 21.27 42.67
N GLY A 745 19.19 20.88 43.50
CA GLY A 745 19.08 19.51 43.98
C GLY A 745 18.73 18.53 42.83
N ARG A 746 19.19 17.28 42.88
CA ARG A 746 18.90 16.23 41.89
C ARG A 746 17.39 16.01 41.64
N ARG A 747 16.54 16.27 42.66
CA ARG A 747 15.07 16.21 42.52
C ARG A 747 14.53 17.35 41.65
N GLN A 748 15.08 18.56 41.82
CA GLN A 748 14.69 19.75 41.04
C GLN A 748 15.10 19.61 39.58
N VAL A 749 16.33 19.15 39.31
CA VAL A 749 16.82 18.86 37.96
C VAL A 749 15.95 17.79 37.26
N ARG A 750 15.57 16.72 37.98
CA ARG A 750 14.64 15.69 37.43
C ARG A 750 13.24 16.24 37.16
N ALA A 751 12.70 17.09 38.04
CA ALA A 751 11.39 17.70 37.84
C ALA A 751 11.39 18.65 36.64
N MET A 752 12.44 19.46 36.47
CA MET A 752 12.61 20.32 35.29
C MET A 752 12.67 19.49 33.99
N MET A 753 13.44 18.41 33.95
CA MET A 753 13.57 17.55 32.76
C MET A 753 12.28 16.80 32.44
N ARG A 754 11.51 16.38 33.47
CA ARG A 754 10.19 15.77 33.25
C ARG A 754 9.20 16.78 32.62
N LEU A 755 9.16 18.01 33.16
CA LEU A 755 8.33 19.08 32.59
C LEU A 755 8.73 19.42 31.14
N GLU A 756 10.04 19.48 30.88
CA GLU A 756 10.55 19.68 29.52
C GLU A 756 10.12 18.52 28.59
N SER A 757 10.17 17.28 29.08
CA SER A 757 9.71 16.11 28.32
C SER A 757 8.21 16.19 27.99
N VAL A 758 7.37 16.53 28.96
CA VAL A 758 5.93 16.73 28.77
C VAL A 758 5.67 17.88 27.81
N LEU A 759 6.41 18.98 27.92
CA LEU A 759 6.29 20.11 27.01
C LEU A 759 6.64 19.72 25.57
N VAL A 760 7.73 18.98 25.36
CA VAL A 760 8.12 18.45 24.04
C VAL A 760 7.03 17.57 23.46
N ALA A 761 6.51 16.62 24.25
CA ALA A 761 5.45 15.72 23.81
C ALA A 761 4.14 16.48 23.48
N ALA A 762 3.72 17.42 24.33
CA ALA A 762 2.51 18.21 24.13
C ALA A 762 2.62 19.12 22.87
N ILE A 763 3.75 19.80 22.69
CA ILE A 763 3.98 20.63 21.49
C ILE A 763 4.00 19.76 20.22
N ALA A 764 4.69 18.61 20.28
CA ALA A 764 4.73 17.71 19.14
C ALA A 764 3.35 17.14 18.79
N ALA A 765 2.56 16.77 19.80
CA ALA A 765 1.18 16.30 19.59
C ALA A 765 0.29 17.40 18.98
N THR A 766 0.33 18.59 19.53
CA THR A 766 -0.46 19.74 19.02
C THR A 766 -0.07 20.09 17.58
N LEU A 767 1.24 20.14 17.28
CA LEU A 767 1.72 20.43 15.92
C LEU A 767 1.39 19.28 14.95
N GLY A 768 1.54 18.03 15.39
CA GLY A 768 1.23 16.88 14.56
C GLY A 768 -0.25 16.81 14.19
N ILE A 769 -1.14 17.03 15.14
CA ILE A 769 -2.59 17.11 14.90
C ILE A 769 -2.91 18.29 13.98
N ALA A 770 -2.35 19.48 14.26
CA ALA A 770 -2.60 20.67 13.44
C ALA A 770 -2.14 20.52 11.98
N LEU A 771 -1.09 19.71 11.72
CA LEU A 771 -0.60 19.42 10.38
C LEU A 771 -1.44 18.35 9.66
N ALA A 772 -2.05 17.43 10.41
CA ALA A 772 -2.89 16.38 9.85
C ALA A 772 -4.30 16.88 9.47
N LEU A 773 -4.83 17.84 10.21
CA LEU A 773 -6.21 18.33 10.03
C LEU A 773 -6.51 18.88 8.63
N PRO A 774 -5.69 19.77 8.00
CA PRO A 774 -6.04 20.32 6.70
C PRO A 774 -6.25 19.28 5.60
N PRO A 775 -5.36 18.29 5.36
CA PRO A 775 -5.58 17.27 4.35
C PRO A 775 -6.78 16.36 4.70
N LEU A 776 -6.99 16.02 5.98
CA LEU A 776 -8.12 15.18 6.39
C LEU A 776 -9.47 15.91 6.22
N ILE A 777 -9.53 17.20 6.54
CA ILE A 777 -10.72 18.04 6.29
C ILE A 777 -10.97 18.15 4.79
N GLY A 778 -9.92 18.38 4.00
CA GLY A 778 -10.04 18.46 2.55
C GLY A 778 -10.62 17.20 1.93
N ILE A 779 -10.10 16.02 2.34
CA ILE A 779 -10.63 14.71 1.91
C ILE A 779 -12.10 14.56 2.34
N SER A 780 -12.40 14.84 3.61
CA SER A 780 -13.75 14.71 4.14
C SER A 780 -14.76 15.56 3.37
N ILE A 781 -14.45 16.83 3.13
CA ILE A 781 -15.32 17.71 2.33
C ILE A 781 -15.43 17.20 0.88
N GLY A 782 -14.32 16.81 0.27
CA GLY A 782 -14.28 16.35 -1.12
C GLY A 782 -15.03 15.04 -1.36
N ILE A 783 -15.06 14.14 -0.39
CA ILE A 783 -15.67 12.81 -0.50
C ILE A 783 -17.09 12.79 0.06
N SER A 784 -17.26 13.20 1.32
CA SER A 784 -18.54 13.11 2.01
C SER A 784 -19.32 14.43 2.11
N GLY A 785 -18.74 15.55 1.64
CA GLY A 785 -19.32 16.87 1.82
C GLY A 785 -19.31 17.37 3.30
N ARG A 786 -18.79 16.58 4.23
CA ARG A 786 -18.78 16.88 5.67
C ARG A 786 -17.50 17.61 6.06
N PRO A 787 -17.56 18.74 6.77
CA PRO A 787 -16.36 19.48 7.17
C PRO A 787 -15.58 18.82 8.32
N LEU A 788 -16.21 17.93 9.07
CA LEU A 788 -15.59 17.18 10.16
C LEU A 788 -15.23 15.76 9.68
N PRO A 789 -13.94 15.38 9.64
CA PRO A 789 -13.55 14.07 9.22
C PRO A 789 -13.96 13.01 10.24
N THR A 790 -14.50 11.90 9.76
CA THR A 790 -14.74 10.69 10.56
C THR A 790 -13.38 9.99 10.77
N LEU A 791 -12.88 10.06 12.00
CA LEU A 791 -11.59 9.48 12.33
C LEU A 791 -11.77 8.26 13.25
N PRO A 792 -10.99 7.19 13.06
CA PRO A 792 -10.96 6.08 14.00
C PRO A 792 -10.32 6.55 15.31
N LEU A 793 -11.16 6.96 16.27
CA LEU A 793 -10.72 7.60 17.51
C LEU A 793 -9.72 6.75 18.31
N THR A 794 -9.95 5.43 18.37
CA THR A 794 -9.07 4.48 19.07
C THR A 794 -7.69 4.40 18.41
N GLY A 795 -7.64 4.29 17.08
CA GLY A 795 -6.39 4.26 16.31
C GLY A 795 -5.64 5.59 16.39
N SER A 796 -6.36 6.70 16.21
CA SER A 796 -5.79 8.05 16.28
C SER A 796 -5.22 8.37 17.66
N ALA A 797 -5.96 8.05 18.73
CA ALA A 797 -5.49 8.22 20.09
C ALA A 797 -4.28 7.32 20.38
N THR A 798 -4.24 6.10 19.84
CA THR A 798 -3.12 5.17 19.99
C THR A 798 -1.85 5.73 19.36
N VAL A 799 -1.93 6.29 18.15
CA VAL A 799 -0.78 6.91 17.48
C VAL A 799 -0.23 8.09 18.29
N VAL A 800 -1.11 8.99 18.72
CA VAL A 800 -0.71 10.16 19.53
C VAL A 800 -0.11 9.73 20.86
N ALA A 801 -0.73 8.75 21.54
CA ALA A 801 -0.25 8.22 22.81
C ALA A 801 1.09 7.49 22.67
N ALA A 802 1.25 6.63 21.66
CA ALA A 802 2.47 5.89 21.40
C ALA A 802 3.65 6.82 21.11
N MET A 803 3.47 7.81 20.22
CA MET A 803 4.51 8.77 19.89
C MET A 803 4.83 9.70 21.05
N SER A 804 3.85 10.09 21.85
CA SER A 804 4.06 10.87 23.09
C SER A 804 4.78 10.06 24.15
N ALA A 805 4.40 8.82 24.35
CA ALA A 805 5.06 7.89 25.27
C ALA A 805 6.52 7.63 24.85
N LEU A 806 6.76 7.44 23.56
CA LEU A 806 8.11 7.30 23.01
C LEU A 806 8.99 8.52 23.34
N ALA A 807 8.47 9.73 23.13
CA ALA A 807 9.16 10.97 23.47
C ALA A 807 9.51 11.03 24.96
N LEU A 808 8.54 10.75 25.83
CA LEU A 808 8.71 10.74 27.29
C LEU A 808 9.73 9.69 27.74
N VAL A 809 9.64 8.47 27.24
CA VAL A 809 10.55 7.37 27.59
C VAL A 809 11.96 7.68 27.11
N SER A 810 12.13 8.09 25.85
CA SER A 810 13.45 8.41 25.27
C SER A 810 14.15 9.52 26.03
N LEU A 811 13.43 10.60 26.37
CA LEU A 811 13.99 11.70 27.17
C LEU A 811 14.30 11.25 28.60
N ALA A 812 13.45 10.43 29.21
CA ALA A 812 13.69 9.92 30.59
C ALA A 812 14.93 9.01 30.65
N VAL A 813 15.10 8.13 29.64
CA VAL A 813 16.29 7.25 29.53
C VAL A 813 17.55 8.09 29.33
N ALA A 814 17.52 9.03 28.38
CA ALA A 814 18.65 9.91 28.11
C ALA A 814 19.02 10.80 29.32
N THR A 815 18.03 11.33 30.04
CA THR A 815 18.24 12.10 31.26
C THR A 815 18.86 11.24 32.36
N ARG A 816 18.38 10.00 32.54
CA ARG A 816 18.96 9.08 33.54
C ARG A 816 20.42 8.75 33.22
N ALA A 817 20.75 8.56 31.96
CA ALA A 817 22.10 8.29 31.50
C ALA A 817 23.03 9.49 31.76
N ALA A 818 22.60 10.72 31.44
CA ALA A 818 23.34 11.95 31.65
C ALA A 818 23.60 12.25 33.15
N MET A 819 22.68 11.85 34.04
CA MET A 819 22.82 12.08 35.48
C MET A 819 23.60 10.96 36.24
N ARG A 820 24.04 9.90 35.57
CA ARG A 820 24.87 8.85 36.17
C ARG A 820 26.33 9.23 36.30
N THR A 821 26.83 10.15 35.45
CA THR A 821 28.20 10.67 35.51
C THR A 821 28.35 11.68 36.66
N PRO A 822 29.38 11.55 37.52
CA PRO A 822 29.61 12.53 38.58
C PRO A 822 29.91 13.92 37.99
N PRO A 823 29.37 15.03 38.57
CA PRO A 823 29.56 16.40 38.03
C PRO A 823 31.00 16.83 37.87
N ILE A 824 31.88 16.36 38.75
CA ILE A 824 33.32 16.72 38.78
C ILE A 824 34.09 16.09 37.61
N SER A 825 33.75 14.88 37.19
CA SER A 825 34.43 14.18 36.07
C SER A 825 34.12 14.79 34.71
N GLU A 826 32.93 15.38 34.52
CA GLU A 826 32.51 16.02 33.26
C GLU A 826 33.23 17.36 33.00
N ILE A 827 33.67 18.04 34.05
CA ILE A 827 34.39 19.32 33.95
C ILE A 827 35.89 19.10 33.78
N GLY A 828 36.45 18.04 34.40
CA GLY A 828 37.89 17.75 34.37
C GLY A 828 38.38 16.99 33.12
N SER A 829 37.53 16.33 32.39
CA SER A 829 37.94 15.44 31.30
C SER A 829 38.20 16.10 29.92
N ARG A 830 38.13 17.45 29.85
CA ARG A 830 38.29 18.25 28.60
C ARG A 830 39.14 19.54 28.82
N GLN A 831 40.12 19.53 29.72
CA GLN A 831 41.23 20.50 29.69
C GLN A 831 42.33 20.05 28.76
#